data_c43986d7bcf601f67333ee89a09596be
#
_entry.id   c43986d7bcf601f67333ee89a09596be
#
_cell.length_a   1.000
_cell.length_b   1.000
_cell.length_c   1.000
_cell.angle_alpha   90.00
_cell.angle_beta   90.00
_cell.angle_gamma   90.00
#
_symmetry.space_group_name_H-M   'P 1'
#
loop_
_entity.id
_entity.type
_entity.pdbx_description
1 polymer ?
#
loop_
_entity_poly.entity_id
_entity_poly.type
_entity_poly.pdbx_seq_one_letter_code
_entity_poly.pdbx_strand_id
1 'polypeptide(L)'
;MKSFWNFLRKNKLYAAVNLVGLTVSMAFVLLLAVYIQRQLTTDSFQQNADRIYVVANEDNVTMGYWLDKHLKNNFPEIEKGCCVANIASAAAFNIDGERVYGSTMAADSTFFEMFSYDLVEGNKADWRVSQDRCMVSREFANAHFGDKDPLGQTISLNYEGSFQFTVCGVYEDFGNSILKAPDVLIRGDLMPKINSSHDEFMSNAGGGICFVMAYPGADLQGRHDDILDWCEENFWVYKSQYDKVRIIPLRDMYFLNEGIRYGSDTIQFGNRSFVNLLLAMCILLLAFAVLNYINMTTALTGFRAKEMATRRLVGADKRSIFFKVISESTLICGISMLLAILLAEALAPTASRILEYQVSVFKAVTPVNILLVLGFILVLGILAGIVPALLIQKAQPIEIVRGTLRLKTKTVYSKVIIVVQNVVAVVMLVSALTIGLQIRHMVSADLGYNTKDILVVDNAFGQAGQIRPLLDKWREEPCVEEVGQGDGIPLGGTNNWTMEMPDGHWVSFQQIQGDDKYFDILGLKVKQDNHQPNKWWLNEYAFKQIGIEETATEFQTAQNGTRSIGGIYYDFKIRPLEQDQSAAMIYNRGENPDDDYPWVLLVKTTGDQAAAKERVEAIAGEVFPGRLFEAQYIEEMIEDGFADESRVLNIVLIFTLLSILVSALGLFAMSSYYMQQEIRSVSVKKVFGADYSGVLKELVLSFMKMVGIAFVIGVPIAWFIMSRWLSGYGHRINLYWWIFVVAGLIVALIAIASVLYQSIKTARTNPAEALKKE
;
A
#
# COMPACT_ATOMS: atom_id res chain seq x y z
N MET A 1 45.85 4.11 -3.86
CA MET A 1 45.00 2.93 -4.14
C MET A 1 45.66 1.60 -3.70
N LYS A 2 46.91 1.22 -4.11
CA LYS A 2 47.56 -0.06 -3.68
C LYS A 2 47.54 -0.29 -2.16
N SER A 3 47.86 0.76 -1.36
CA SER A 3 47.86 0.67 0.11
C SER A 3 46.47 0.37 0.69
N PHE A 4 45.40 0.95 0.11
CA PHE A 4 44.04 0.71 0.52
C PHE A 4 43.59 -0.74 0.23
N TRP A 5 43.88 -1.27 -0.96
CA TRP A 5 43.60 -2.66 -1.29
C TRP A 5 44.35 -3.64 -0.39
N ASN A 6 45.63 -3.35 -0.07
CA ASN A 6 46.40 -4.15 0.87
C ASN A 6 45.78 -4.10 2.30
N PHE A 7 45.25 -2.93 2.71
CA PHE A 7 44.57 -2.79 3.99
C PHE A 7 43.29 -3.64 4.03
N LEU A 8 42.45 -3.56 3.01
CA LEU A 8 41.23 -4.38 2.92
C LEU A 8 41.54 -5.89 2.93
N ARG A 9 42.56 -6.30 2.17
CA ARG A 9 42.99 -7.71 2.11
C ARG A 9 43.50 -8.24 3.46
N LYS A 10 44.12 -7.38 4.25
CA LYS A 10 44.58 -7.73 5.61
C LYS A 10 43.43 -7.74 6.64
N ASN A 11 42.38 -6.94 6.42
CA ASN A 11 41.25 -6.78 7.32
C ASN A 11 39.97 -7.29 6.64
N LYS A 12 39.93 -8.57 6.22
CA LYS A 12 38.84 -9.18 5.44
C LYS A 12 37.46 -9.05 6.11
N LEU A 13 37.40 -9.27 7.43
CA LEU A 13 36.15 -9.16 8.19
C LEU A 13 35.58 -7.74 8.11
N TYR A 14 36.41 -6.73 8.33
CA TYR A 14 36.05 -5.34 8.20
C TYR A 14 35.52 -5.00 6.79
N ALA A 15 36.25 -5.42 5.77
CA ALA A 15 35.86 -5.18 4.38
C ALA A 15 34.52 -5.84 4.05
N ALA A 16 34.33 -7.09 4.49
CA ALA A 16 33.10 -7.84 4.24
C ALA A 16 31.88 -7.21 4.95
N VAL A 17 32.00 -6.88 6.23
CA VAL A 17 30.87 -6.29 7.00
C VAL A 17 30.45 -4.94 6.44
N ASN A 18 31.42 -4.07 6.08
CA ASN A 18 31.11 -2.79 5.45
C ASN A 18 30.47 -2.94 4.07
N LEU A 19 31.04 -3.82 3.24
CA LEU A 19 30.54 -4.04 1.89
C LEU A 19 29.13 -4.63 1.92
N VAL A 20 28.92 -5.69 2.72
CA VAL A 20 27.59 -6.34 2.85
C VAL A 20 26.56 -5.37 3.44
N GLY A 21 26.90 -4.68 4.54
CA GLY A 21 25.98 -3.75 5.19
C GLY A 21 25.55 -2.61 4.26
N LEU A 22 26.50 -1.99 3.53
CA LEU A 22 26.17 -0.95 2.56
C LEU A 22 25.40 -1.53 1.35
N THR A 23 25.81 -2.67 0.81
CA THR A 23 25.17 -3.30 -0.37
C THR A 23 23.71 -3.63 -0.08
N VAL A 24 23.42 -4.31 1.04
CA VAL A 24 22.06 -4.70 1.41
C VAL A 24 21.18 -3.47 1.66
N SER A 25 21.70 -2.49 2.41
CA SER A 25 20.96 -1.26 2.68
C SER A 25 20.68 -0.46 1.41
N MET A 26 21.67 -0.31 0.51
CA MET A 26 21.48 0.39 -0.76
C MET A 26 20.55 -0.35 -1.71
N ALA A 27 20.58 -1.68 -1.75
CA ALA A 27 19.68 -2.48 -2.58
C ALA A 27 18.22 -2.28 -2.17
N PHE A 28 17.93 -2.33 -0.87
CA PHE A 28 16.59 -2.08 -0.36
C PHE A 28 16.14 -0.64 -0.65
N VAL A 29 17.01 0.34 -0.43
CA VAL A 29 16.72 1.75 -0.75
C VAL A 29 16.47 1.96 -2.24
N LEU A 30 17.21 1.30 -3.13
CA LEU A 30 16.98 1.39 -4.58
C LEU A 30 15.60 0.85 -4.97
N LEU A 31 15.19 -0.31 -4.44
CA LEU A 31 13.86 -0.88 -4.70
C LEU A 31 12.75 0.06 -4.27
N LEU A 32 12.85 0.59 -3.04
CA LEU A 32 11.86 1.55 -2.55
C LEU A 32 11.91 2.88 -3.30
N ALA A 33 13.10 3.35 -3.70
CA ALA A 33 13.23 4.61 -4.44
C ALA A 33 12.54 4.56 -5.81
N VAL A 34 12.61 3.42 -6.52
CA VAL A 34 11.88 3.21 -7.79
C VAL A 34 10.36 3.30 -7.55
N TYR A 35 9.86 2.64 -6.50
CA TYR A 35 8.45 2.70 -6.15
C TYR A 35 8.03 4.12 -5.73
N ILE A 36 8.77 4.76 -4.81
CA ILE A 36 8.49 6.12 -4.34
C ILE A 36 8.51 7.13 -5.50
N GLN A 37 9.49 7.03 -6.39
CA GLN A 37 9.58 7.89 -7.57
C GLN A 37 8.31 7.79 -8.40
N ARG A 38 7.84 6.57 -8.69
CA ARG A 38 6.59 6.37 -9.43
C ARG A 38 5.42 7.03 -8.72
N GLN A 39 5.23 6.77 -7.42
CA GLN A 39 4.13 7.35 -6.64
C GLN A 39 4.13 8.90 -6.68
N LEU A 40 5.31 9.52 -6.63
CA LEU A 40 5.44 10.98 -6.64
C LEU A 40 5.38 11.60 -8.04
N THR A 41 5.45 10.79 -9.10
CA THR A 41 5.44 11.27 -10.49
C THR A 41 4.20 10.84 -11.27
N THR A 42 3.14 10.39 -10.59
CA THR A 42 1.86 10.07 -11.22
C THR A 42 1.36 11.28 -11.98
N ASP A 43 0.89 11.06 -13.21
CA ASP A 43 0.41 12.08 -14.17
C ASP A 43 1.41 13.21 -14.49
N SER A 44 2.68 13.09 -14.11
CA SER A 44 3.68 14.12 -14.43
C SER A 44 3.97 14.27 -15.93
N PHE A 45 3.64 13.26 -16.75
CA PHE A 45 3.79 13.29 -18.21
C PHE A 45 2.65 14.04 -18.92
N GLN A 46 1.54 14.27 -18.23
CA GLN A 46 0.39 14.98 -18.79
C GLN A 46 0.73 16.45 -19.08
N GLN A 47 0.65 16.86 -20.34
CA GLN A 47 1.00 18.23 -20.76
C GLN A 47 0.09 19.30 -20.17
N ASN A 48 -1.18 18.96 -19.95
CA ASN A 48 -2.20 19.87 -19.42
C ASN A 48 -2.46 19.68 -17.91
N ALA A 49 -1.61 18.92 -17.18
CA ALA A 49 -1.86 18.58 -15.77
C ALA A 49 -2.15 19.79 -14.86
N ASP A 50 -1.51 20.95 -15.14
CA ASP A 50 -1.67 22.16 -14.33
C ASP A 50 -2.98 22.92 -14.62
N ARG A 51 -3.74 22.47 -15.63
CA ARG A 51 -4.99 23.10 -16.08
C ARG A 51 -6.19 22.17 -15.92
N ILE A 52 -5.96 20.88 -15.63
CA ILE A 52 -7.01 19.89 -15.44
C ILE A 52 -7.36 19.79 -13.97
N TYR A 53 -8.65 19.80 -13.68
CA TYR A 53 -9.22 19.66 -12.35
C TYR A 53 -10.29 18.57 -12.37
N VAL A 54 -10.44 17.88 -11.26
CA VAL A 54 -11.58 16.99 -10.99
C VAL A 54 -12.59 17.78 -10.17
N VAL A 55 -13.84 17.75 -10.61
CA VAL A 55 -14.96 18.29 -9.81
C VAL A 55 -15.61 17.12 -9.08
N ALA A 56 -15.60 17.18 -7.77
CA ALA A 56 -16.07 16.13 -6.87
C ALA A 56 -17.01 16.74 -5.82
N ASN A 57 -17.78 15.90 -5.15
CA ASN A 57 -18.53 16.34 -3.98
C ASN A 57 -17.69 16.19 -2.68
N GLU A 58 -18.34 16.27 -1.53
CA GLU A 58 -17.65 16.24 -0.24
C GLU A 58 -16.82 14.97 -0.01
N ASP A 59 -17.37 13.79 -0.33
CA ASP A 59 -16.77 12.50 -0.02
C ASP A 59 -16.73 11.48 -1.18
N ASN A 60 -17.14 11.91 -2.38
CA ASN A 60 -17.17 11.07 -3.58
C ASN A 60 -16.59 11.80 -4.79
N VAL A 61 -15.76 11.12 -5.56
CA VAL A 61 -15.19 11.64 -6.82
C VAL A 61 -16.10 11.42 -8.03
N THR A 62 -17.08 10.54 -7.92
CA THR A 62 -18.07 10.34 -8.98
C THR A 62 -19.18 11.37 -8.88
N MET A 63 -19.46 11.97 -10.00
CA MET A 63 -20.48 13.00 -10.17
C MET A 63 -21.48 12.55 -11.24
N GLY A 64 -22.51 13.34 -11.43
CA GLY A 64 -23.40 13.10 -12.54
C GLY A 64 -22.68 13.16 -13.90
N TYR A 65 -23.02 12.24 -14.80
CA TYR A 65 -22.25 11.99 -16.02
C TYR A 65 -22.10 13.23 -16.94
N TRP A 66 -23.11 14.11 -17.01
CA TRP A 66 -23.10 15.29 -17.89
C TRP A 66 -22.61 16.58 -17.23
N LEU A 67 -22.15 16.52 -15.98
CA LEU A 67 -21.76 17.71 -15.21
C LEU A 67 -20.67 18.52 -15.92
N ASP A 68 -19.71 17.88 -16.55
CA ASP A 68 -18.63 18.53 -17.30
C ASP A 68 -19.14 19.44 -18.41
N LYS A 69 -20.19 19.02 -19.13
CA LYS A 69 -20.82 19.81 -20.20
C LYS A 69 -21.61 20.99 -19.64
N HIS A 70 -22.32 20.76 -18.53
CA HIS A 70 -23.05 21.84 -17.87
C HIS A 70 -22.11 22.91 -17.32
N LEU A 71 -21.03 22.48 -16.64
CA LEU A 71 -20.02 23.41 -16.12
C LEU A 71 -19.35 24.20 -17.25
N LYS A 72 -18.96 23.55 -18.34
CA LYS A 72 -18.39 24.23 -19.50
C LYS A 72 -19.32 25.29 -20.09
N ASN A 73 -20.63 25.05 -20.13
CA ASN A 73 -21.60 25.97 -20.68
C ASN A 73 -21.90 27.16 -19.75
N ASN A 74 -21.75 27.02 -18.47
CA ASN A 74 -22.10 28.03 -17.44
C ASN A 74 -20.88 28.80 -16.90
N PHE A 75 -19.67 28.24 -16.99
CA PHE A 75 -18.45 28.84 -16.46
C PHE A 75 -17.42 29.11 -17.56
N PRO A 76 -17.22 30.39 -17.93
CA PRO A 76 -16.37 30.79 -19.06
C PRO A 76 -14.87 30.50 -18.82
N GLU A 77 -14.46 30.22 -17.62
CA GLU A 77 -13.11 29.80 -17.24
C GLU A 77 -12.77 28.40 -17.75
N ILE A 78 -13.78 27.56 -18.07
CA ILE A 78 -13.62 26.18 -18.51
C ILE A 78 -13.52 26.10 -20.02
N GLU A 79 -12.38 25.63 -20.51
CA GLU A 79 -12.12 25.43 -21.96
C GLU A 79 -12.77 24.13 -22.44
N LYS A 80 -12.59 23.02 -21.69
CA LYS A 80 -13.08 21.68 -22.05
C LYS A 80 -13.57 20.94 -20.82
N GLY A 81 -14.54 20.06 -21.02
CA GLY A 81 -14.98 19.08 -20.07
C GLY A 81 -14.78 17.67 -20.64
N CYS A 82 -14.64 16.69 -19.77
CA CYS A 82 -14.57 15.27 -20.09
C CYS A 82 -15.08 14.46 -18.90
N CYS A 83 -16.15 13.72 -19.11
CA CYS A 83 -16.56 12.70 -18.14
C CYS A 83 -15.97 11.35 -18.50
N VAL A 84 -15.55 10.60 -17.48
CA VAL A 84 -15.01 9.25 -17.59
C VAL A 84 -15.82 8.35 -16.67
N ALA A 85 -16.37 7.25 -17.19
CA ALA A 85 -17.18 6.33 -16.42
C ALA A 85 -16.75 4.87 -16.63
N ASN A 86 -16.79 4.07 -15.57
CA ASN A 86 -16.68 2.63 -15.68
C ASN A 86 -18.01 2.06 -16.19
N ILE A 87 -17.95 1.13 -17.15
CA ILE A 87 -19.12 0.40 -17.64
C ILE A 87 -19.19 -0.94 -16.94
N ALA A 88 -18.10 -1.71 -17.02
CA ALA A 88 -17.98 -2.99 -16.37
C ALA A 88 -16.50 -3.41 -16.26
N SER A 89 -16.16 -4.10 -15.19
CA SER A 89 -14.85 -4.72 -15.02
C SER A 89 -14.63 -5.90 -15.95
N ALA A 90 -15.72 -6.54 -16.43
CA ALA A 90 -15.69 -7.64 -17.39
C ALA A 90 -16.92 -7.59 -18.32
N ALA A 91 -16.96 -6.60 -19.23
CA ALA A 91 -18.01 -6.52 -20.23
C ALA A 91 -17.86 -7.63 -21.29
N ALA A 92 -19.00 -8.17 -21.76
CA ALA A 92 -19.01 -9.18 -22.80
C ALA A 92 -18.99 -8.55 -24.21
N PHE A 93 -18.00 -8.90 -25.00
CA PHE A 93 -17.89 -8.54 -26.40
C PHE A 93 -18.07 -9.74 -27.31
N ASN A 94 -18.51 -9.49 -28.54
CA ASN A 94 -18.46 -10.47 -29.61
C ASN A 94 -17.47 -9.99 -30.68
N ILE A 95 -16.47 -10.82 -30.98
CA ILE A 95 -15.46 -10.58 -32.01
C ILE A 95 -15.46 -11.78 -32.93
N ASP A 96 -15.77 -11.61 -34.22
CA ASP A 96 -15.83 -12.69 -35.21
C ASP A 96 -16.74 -13.89 -34.83
N GLY A 97 -17.76 -13.65 -33.97
CA GLY A 97 -18.67 -14.69 -33.48
C GLY A 97 -18.20 -15.37 -32.18
N GLU A 98 -17.02 -15.07 -31.71
CA GLU A 98 -16.52 -15.51 -30.40
C GLU A 98 -16.85 -14.50 -29.31
N ARG A 99 -17.27 -15.02 -28.15
CA ARG A 99 -17.57 -14.20 -26.96
C ARG A 99 -16.30 -14.03 -26.16
N VAL A 100 -15.89 -12.80 -25.95
CA VAL A 100 -14.71 -12.40 -25.16
C VAL A 100 -15.10 -11.40 -24.09
N TYR A 101 -14.26 -11.20 -23.08
CA TYR A 101 -14.54 -10.29 -21.98
C TYR A 101 -13.39 -9.31 -21.82
N GLY A 102 -13.73 -8.09 -21.38
CA GLY A 102 -12.73 -7.06 -21.10
C GLY A 102 -13.31 -5.93 -20.26
N SER A 103 -12.43 -5.32 -19.48
CA SER A 103 -12.77 -4.10 -18.75
C SER A 103 -13.11 -2.97 -19.70
N THR A 104 -14.18 -2.24 -19.41
CA THR A 104 -14.70 -1.22 -20.36
C THR A 104 -14.93 0.10 -19.65
N MET A 105 -14.37 1.14 -20.24
CA MET A 105 -14.51 2.52 -19.80
C MET A 105 -15.11 3.37 -20.90
N ALA A 106 -16.01 4.27 -20.54
CA ALA A 106 -16.53 5.30 -21.43
C ALA A 106 -15.83 6.63 -21.16
N ALA A 107 -15.49 7.36 -22.24
CA ALA A 107 -14.93 8.69 -22.12
C ALA A 107 -15.46 9.61 -23.24
N ASP A 108 -15.55 10.90 -22.95
CA ASP A 108 -16.02 11.89 -23.90
C ASP A 108 -15.07 12.10 -25.09
N SER A 109 -15.58 12.75 -26.12
CA SER A 109 -14.82 13.08 -27.35
C SER A 109 -13.57 13.92 -27.08
N THR A 110 -13.55 14.68 -26.01
CA THR A 110 -12.45 15.57 -25.58
C THR A 110 -11.31 14.85 -24.87
N PHE A 111 -11.47 13.57 -24.54
CA PHE A 111 -10.53 12.80 -23.73
C PHE A 111 -9.06 12.92 -24.20
N PHE A 112 -8.78 12.61 -25.47
CA PHE A 112 -7.42 12.69 -26.03
C PHE A 112 -6.94 14.12 -26.33
N GLU A 113 -7.79 15.14 -26.15
CA GLU A 113 -7.38 16.55 -26.20
C GLU A 113 -6.98 17.08 -24.83
N MET A 114 -7.56 16.54 -23.77
CA MET A 114 -7.25 16.89 -22.40
C MET A 114 -6.05 16.09 -21.88
N PHE A 115 -6.06 14.77 -22.14
CA PHE A 115 -5.04 13.84 -21.64
C PHE A 115 -4.02 13.47 -22.73
N SER A 116 -2.75 13.32 -22.31
CA SER A 116 -1.59 13.08 -23.20
C SER A 116 -1.23 11.59 -23.31
N TYR A 117 -2.24 10.70 -23.36
CA TYR A 117 -1.99 9.27 -23.57
C TYR A 117 -1.56 9.00 -25.01
N ASP A 118 -0.59 8.11 -25.19
CA ASP A 118 -0.06 7.79 -26.51
C ASP A 118 -0.74 6.54 -27.11
N LEU A 119 -0.99 6.58 -28.42
CA LEU A 119 -1.41 5.43 -29.19
C LEU A 119 -0.19 4.71 -29.77
N VAL A 120 -0.27 3.40 -29.83
CA VAL A 120 0.73 2.56 -30.51
C VAL A 120 0.37 2.45 -32.00
N GLU A 121 -0.93 2.34 -32.29
CA GLU A 121 -1.48 2.25 -33.65
C GLU A 121 -2.76 3.08 -33.74
N GLY A 122 -3.06 3.58 -34.93
CA GLY A 122 -4.25 4.41 -35.17
C GLY A 122 -4.00 5.91 -34.97
N ASN A 123 -5.10 6.69 -34.94
CA ASN A 123 -5.03 8.14 -34.84
C ASN A 123 -6.05 8.66 -33.81
N LYS A 124 -5.60 9.52 -32.88
CA LYS A 124 -6.47 10.18 -31.89
C LYS A 124 -7.61 11.01 -32.56
N ALA A 125 -7.41 11.51 -33.76
CA ALA A 125 -8.45 12.26 -34.47
C ALA A 125 -9.66 11.40 -34.84
N ASP A 126 -9.44 10.10 -35.12
CA ASP A 126 -10.52 9.18 -35.50
C ASP A 126 -11.49 8.90 -34.34
N TRP A 127 -11.03 9.07 -33.09
CA TRP A 127 -11.87 9.03 -31.89
C TRP A 127 -13.07 10.01 -31.97
N ARG A 128 -12.91 11.14 -32.65
CA ARG A 128 -13.89 12.20 -32.69
C ARG A 128 -14.88 12.09 -33.90
N VAL A 129 -14.55 11.23 -34.84
CA VAL A 129 -15.31 11.17 -36.12
C VAL A 129 -16.73 10.64 -35.87
N SER A 130 -16.91 9.61 -35.04
CA SER A 130 -18.22 9.01 -34.83
C SER A 130 -18.30 8.40 -33.40
N GLN A 131 -19.56 8.25 -32.91
CA GLN A 131 -19.84 7.66 -31.60
C GLN A 131 -19.59 6.14 -31.56
N ASP A 132 -19.59 5.47 -32.71
CA ASP A 132 -19.35 4.04 -32.87
C ASP A 132 -17.86 3.68 -32.93
N ARG A 133 -16.97 4.57 -32.51
CA ARG A 133 -15.54 4.33 -32.42
C ARG A 133 -15.14 3.83 -31.04
N CYS A 134 -14.23 2.87 -31.03
CA CYS A 134 -13.58 2.41 -29.79
C CYS A 134 -12.06 2.34 -29.97
N MET A 135 -11.36 2.30 -28.87
CA MET A 135 -9.93 1.99 -28.81
C MET A 135 -9.73 0.80 -27.89
N VAL A 136 -8.72 -0.01 -28.16
CA VAL A 136 -8.43 -1.23 -27.39
C VAL A 136 -7.02 -1.20 -26.82
N SER A 137 -6.80 -1.87 -25.68
CA SER A 137 -5.46 -2.07 -25.18
C SER A 137 -4.69 -3.03 -26.09
N ARG A 138 -3.35 -2.92 -26.13
CA ARG A 138 -2.52 -3.85 -26.88
C ARG A 138 -2.66 -5.27 -26.35
N GLU A 139 -2.83 -5.44 -25.05
CA GLU A 139 -3.03 -6.74 -24.42
C GLU A 139 -4.31 -7.40 -24.93
N PHE A 140 -5.42 -6.68 -24.92
CA PHE A 140 -6.70 -7.12 -25.47
C PHE A 140 -6.59 -7.41 -26.98
N ALA A 141 -5.93 -6.52 -27.73
CA ALA A 141 -5.74 -6.70 -29.15
C ALA A 141 -4.96 -7.99 -29.48
N ASN A 142 -3.84 -8.24 -28.79
CA ASN A 142 -3.03 -9.44 -28.99
C ASN A 142 -3.77 -10.73 -28.59
N ALA A 143 -4.57 -10.67 -27.51
CA ALA A 143 -5.31 -11.82 -27.02
C ALA A 143 -6.45 -12.24 -27.97
N HIS A 144 -7.12 -11.28 -28.63
CA HIS A 144 -8.39 -11.55 -29.32
C HIS A 144 -8.36 -11.36 -30.84
N PHE A 145 -7.40 -10.60 -31.39
CA PHE A 145 -7.25 -10.44 -32.83
C PHE A 145 -6.12 -11.30 -33.43
N GLY A 146 -5.20 -11.82 -32.57
CA GLY A 146 -4.08 -12.65 -33.02
C GLY A 146 -3.20 -11.90 -34.03
N ASP A 147 -2.99 -12.48 -35.21
CA ASP A 147 -2.20 -11.87 -36.30
C ASP A 147 -2.98 -10.88 -37.18
N LYS A 148 -4.27 -10.67 -36.94
CA LYS A 148 -5.09 -9.71 -37.69
C LYS A 148 -4.81 -8.30 -37.21
N ASP A 149 -4.81 -7.35 -38.15
CA ASP A 149 -4.80 -5.92 -37.80
C ASP A 149 -6.09 -5.56 -37.04
N PRO A 150 -6.00 -5.09 -35.80
CA PRO A 150 -7.17 -4.72 -35.02
C PRO A 150 -7.88 -3.46 -35.57
N LEU A 151 -7.16 -2.58 -36.31
CA LEU A 151 -7.73 -1.34 -36.86
C LEU A 151 -8.81 -1.63 -37.91
N GLY A 152 -9.96 -0.98 -37.77
CA GLY A 152 -11.11 -1.16 -38.64
C GLY A 152 -11.95 -2.41 -38.35
N GLN A 153 -11.54 -3.30 -37.45
CA GLN A 153 -12.35 -4.45 -37.02
C GLN A 153 -13.56 -3.97 -36.22
N THR A 154 -14.64 -4.75 -36.27
CA THR A 154 -15.86 -4.47 -35.52
C THR A 154 -15.95 -5.37 -34.30
N ILE A 155 -16.20 -4.77 -33.13
CA ILE A 155 -16.52 -5.47 -31.89
C ILE A 155 -17.94 -5.11 -31.48
N SER A 156 -18.67 -6.07 -30.91
CA SER A 156 -20.03 -5.84 -30.41
C SER A 156 -20.07 -5.99 -28.90
N LEU A 157 -20.38 -4.90 -28.19
CA LEU A 157 -20.61 -4.89 -26.75
C LEU A 157 -22.03 -5.39 -26.45
N ASN A 158 -22.15 -6.43 -25.62
CA ASN A 158 -23.41 -6.94 -25.12
C ASN A 158 -23.59 -6.55 -23.64
N TYR A 159 -24.23 -5.41 -23.42
CA TYR A 159 -24.50 -4.84 -22.09
C TYR A 159 -25.84 -4.10 -22.18
N GLU A 160 -26.86 -4.50 -21.44
CA GLU A 160 -28.23 -3.97 -21.52
C GLU A 160 -28.77 -3.71 -22.97
N GLY A 161 -28.11 -4.32 -23.96
CA GLY A 161 -28.33 -4.15 -25.40
C GLY A 161 -27.15 -4.65 -26.19
N SER A 162 -27.19 -4.49 -27.52
CA SER A 162 -26.06 -4.82 -28.41
C SER A 162 -25.60 -3.57 -29.16
N PHE A 163 -24.37 -3.17 -28.93
CA PHE A 163 -23.75 -1.97 -29.52
C PHE A 163 -22.52 -2.37 -30.33
N GLN A 164 -22.45 -1.89 -31.55
CA GLN A 164 -21.32 -2.16 -32.43
C GLN A 164 -20.33 -1.00 -32.43
N PHE A 165 -19.05 -1.34 -32.34
CA PHE A 165 -17.96 -0.37 -32.39
C PHE A 165 -16.90 -0.80 -33.39
N THR A 166 -16.30 0.19 -34.06
CA THR A 166 -15.15 -0.01 -34.93
C THR A 166 -13.88 0.42 -34.22
N VAL A 167 -12.89 -0.46 -34.14
CA VAL A 167 -11.60 -0.15 -33.55
C VAL A 167 -10.85 0.90 -34.33
N CYS A 168 -10.55 2.04 -33.76
CA CYS A 168 -9.86 3.17 -34.41
C CYS A 168 -8.45 3.43 -33.84
N GLY A 169 -8.05 2.74 -32.78
CA GLY A 169 -6.72 2.86 -32.21
C GLY A 169 -6.40 1.79 -31.19
N VAL A 170 -5.10 1.60 -30.99
CA VAL A 170 -4.52 0.68 -30.00
C VAL A 170 -3.60 1.49 -29.10
N TYR A 171 -3.76 1.37 -27.78
CA TYR A 171 -2.85 1.95 -26.78
C TYR A 171 -2.16 0.85 -25.99
N GLU A 172 -0.96 1.13 -25.48
CA GLU A 172 -0.21 0.15 -24.65
C GLU A 172 -0.80 0.06 -23.24
N ASP A 173 -0.80 1.19 -22.56
CA ASP A 173 -1.25 1.42 -21.20
C ASP A 173 -1.36 2.94 -21.01
N PHE A 174 -2.06 3.40 -19.98
CA PHE A 174 -2.09 4.81 -19.61
C PHE A 174 -0.85 5.24 -18.82
N GLY A 175 0.09 4.33 -18.64
CA GLY A 175 1.37 4.58 -17.98
C GLY A 175 1.23 4.86 -16.49
N ASN A 176 1.97 5.85 -16.00
CA ASN A 176 1.91 6.27 -14.61
C ASN A 176 0.82 7.32 -14.41
N SER A 177 -0.42 6.92 -14.54
CA SER A 177 -1.60 7.78 -14.44
C SER A 177 -2.51 7.40 -13.29
N ILE A 178 -3.33 8.35 -12.85
CA ILE A 178 -4.44 8.12 -11.93
C ILE A 178 -5.53 7.27 -12.58
N LEU A 179 -5.78 7.44 -13.90
CA LEU A 179 -6.73 6.62 -14.64
C LEU A 179 -6.14 5.24 -14.94
N LYS A 180 -6.90 4.19 -14.65
CA LYS A 180 -6.58 2.82 -15.05
C LYS A 180 -6.91 2.65 -16.54
N ALA A 181 -6.02 2.05 -17.30
CA ALA A 181 -6.28 1.73 -18.71
C ALA A 181 -7.29 0.57 -18.78
N PRO A 182 -8.44 0.73 -19.44
CA PRO A 182 -9.37 -0.38 -19.67
C PRO A 182 -8.87 -1.26 -20.82
N ASP A 183 -9.47 -2.43 -21.01
CA ASP A 183 -9.25 -3.25 -22.20
C ASP A 183 -9.87 -2.59 -23.44
N VAL A 184 -11.06 -2.03 -23.25
CA VAL A 184 -11.82 -1.35 -24.32
C VAL A 184 -12.27 0.03 -23.82
N LEU A 185 -11.90 1.07 -24.57
CA LEU A 185 -12.35 2.43 -24.34
C LEU A 185 -13.41 2.76 -25.40
N ILE A 186 -14.63 3.14 -24.97
CA ILE A 186 -15.73 3.51 -25.83
C ILE A 186 -16.13 4.99 -25.66
N ARG A 187 -16.93 5.48 -26.60
CA ARG A 187 -17.43 6.85 -26.57
C ARG A 187 -18.51 7.05 -25.51
N GLY A 188 -18.28 8.04 -24.67
CA GLY A 188 -19.18 8.42 -23.59
C GLY A 188 -20.54 8.96 -24.03
N ASP A 189 -20.63 9.48 -25.24
CA ASP A 189 -21.90 9.97 -25.82
C ASP A 189 -22.99 8.88 -25.93
N LEU A 190 -22.61 7.61 -25.82
CA LEU A 190 -23.53 6.48 -25.85
C LEU A 190 -24.03 6.06 -24.44
N MET A 191 -23.49 6.62 -23.38
CA MET A 191 -23.85 6.23 -22.00
C MET A 191 -25.35 6.25 -21.71
N PRO A 192 -26.14 7.26 -22.12
CA PRO A 192 -27.59 7.23 -21.88
C PRO A 192 -28.33 6.10 -22.57
N LYS A 193 -27.74 5.54 -23.65
CA LYS A 193 -28.32 4.38 -24.36
C LYS A 193 -27.87 3.05 -23.76
N ILE A 194 -26.68 3.02 -23.19
CA ILE A 194 -26.09 1.84 -22.55
C ILE A 194 -26.65 1.67 -21.15
N ASN A 195 -26.85 2.77 -20.42
CA ASN A 195 -27.37 2.77 -19.07
C ASN A 195 -28.33 3.97 -18.91
N SER A 196 -29.62 3.68 -18.82
CA SER A 196 -30.68 4.69 -18.72
C SER A 196 -30.63 5.54 -17.44
N SER A 197 -29.87 5.12 -16.42
CA SER A 197 -29.65 5.94 -15.22
C SER A 197 -28.70 7.14 -15.47
N HIS A 198 -28.07 7.20 -16.64
CA HIS A 198 -27.18 8.28 -17.07
C HIS A 198 -27.85 9.22 -18.06
N ASP A 199 -29.07 9.64 -17.75
CA ASP A 199 -29.80 10.60 -18.57
C ASP A 199 -29.18 12.03 -18.50
N GLU A 200 -29.62 12.91 -19.42
CA GLU A 200 -29.08 14.27 -19.53
C GLU A 200 -29.38 15.14 -18.30
N PHE A 201 -30.44 14.84 -17.55
CA PHE A 201 -30.89 15.64 -16.43
C PHE A 201 -30.32 15.14 -15.08
N MET A 202 -29.58 14.05 -15.09
CA MET A 202 -28.79 13.61 -13.96
C MET A 202 -29.56 13.47 -12.66
N SER A 203 -30.61 12.69 -12.72
CA SER A 203 -31.33 12.25 -11.51
C SER A 203 -30.42 11.50 -10.53
N ASN A 204 -29.28 10.98 -11.00
CA ASN A 204 -28.30 10.23 -10.22
C ASN A 204 -27.03 11.06 -9.94
N ALA A 205 -26.61 11.10 -8.68
CA ALA A 205 -25.43 11.83 -8.21
C ALA A 205 -24.09 11.15 -8.56
N GLY A 206 -24.11 9.91 -8.98
CA GLY A 206 -22.92 9.13 -9.31
C GLY A 206 -23.05 8.51 -10.69
N GLY A 207 -22.18 8.79 -11.61
CA GLY A 207 -22.20 8.22 -12.98
C GLY A 207 -20.84 8.21 -13.63
N GLY A 208 -20.00 9.18 -13.29
CA GLY A 208 -18.66 9.27 -13.82
C GLY A 208 -17.79 10.26 -13.07
N ILE A 209 -16.54 10.32 -13.43
CA ILE A 209 -15.59 11.28 -12.90
C ILE A 209 -15.57 12.48 -13.83
N CYS A 210 -15.89 13.65 -13.28
CA CYS A 210 -15.98 14.89 -14.03
C CYS A 210 -14.63 15.62 -14.06
N PHE A 211 -13.96 15.60 -15.20
CA PHE A 211 -12.75 16.37 -15.45
C PHE A 211 -13.09 17.65 -16.21
N VAL A 212 -12.51 18.76 -15.78
CA VAL A 212 -12.60 20.05 -16.47
C VAL A 212 -11.21 20.62 -16.71
N MET A 213 -10.99 21.25 -17.87
CA MET A 213 -9.74 21.91 -18.20
C MET A 213 -9.98 23.42 -18.30
N ALA A 214 -9.27 24.15 -17.47
CA ALA A 214 -9.35 25.62 -17.45
C ALA A 214 -8.55 26.26 -18.61
N TYR A 215 -8.97 27.45 -19.06
CA TYR A 215 -8.15 28.29 -19.93
C TYR A 215 -6.81 28.64 -19.27
N PRO A 216 -5.74 28.88 -20.06
CA PRO A 216 -4.45 29.28 -19.50
C PRO A 216 -4.56 30.52 -18.63
N GLY A 217 -4.18 30.42 -17.35
CA GLY A 217 -4.22 31.52 -16.38
C GLY A 217 -5.57 31.77 -15.72
N ALA A 218 -6.61 30.98 -16.01
CA ALA A 218 -7.88 31.05 -15.31
C ALA A 218 -7.77 30.39 -13.92
N ASP A 219 -8.39 31.01 -12.91
CA ASP A 219 -8.50 30.48 -11.55
C ASP A 219 -9.87 29.80 -11.37
N LEU A 220 -9.89 28.47 -11.47
CA LEU A 220 -11.09 27.68 -11.26
C LEU A 220 -11.34 27.41 -9.78
N GLN A 221 -10.29 27.36 -8.97
CA GLN A 221 -10.44 27.14 -7.52
C GLN A 221 -11.14 28.33 -6.84
N GLY A 222 -10.93 29.56 -7.35
CA GLY A 222 -11.66 30.74 -6.88
C GLY A 222 -13.16 30.75 -7.21
N ARG A 223 -13.65 29.80 -8.05
CA ARG A 223 -15.06 29.68 -8.43
C ARG A 223 -15.82 28.59 -7.64
N HIS A 224 -15.23 28.13 -6.56
CA HIS A 224 -15.79 27.05 -5.74
C HIS A 224 -17.24 27.33 -5.32
N ASP A 225 -17.50 28.52 -4.74
CA ASP A 225 -18.81 28.89 -4.22
C ASP A 225 -19.85 29.04 -5.36
N ASP A 226 -19.46 29.65 -6.48
CA ASP A 226 -20.35 29.80 -7.64
C ASP A 226 -20.74 28.45 -8.24
N ILE A 227 -19.83 27.47 -8.26
CA ILE A 227 -20.11 26.11 -8.74
C ILE A 227 -21.01 25.37 -7.74
N LEU A 228 -20.80 25.57 -6.45
CA LEU A 228 -21.67 25.00 -5.42
C LEU A 228 -23.09 25.56 -5.53
N ASP A 229 -23.24 26.89 -5.61
CA ASP A 229 -24.54 27.57 -5.78
C ASP A 229 -25.27 27.02 -7.01
N TRP A 230 -24.56 26.87 -8.13
CA TRP A 230 -25.13 26.29 -9.33
C TRP A 230 -25.55 24.83 -9.14
N CYS A 231 -24.73 24.00 -8.44
CA CYS A 231 -25.07 22.63 -8.11
C CYS A 231 -26.31 22.54 -7.20
N GLU A 232 -26.43 23.41 -6.19
CA GLU A 232 -27.58 23.48 -5.28
C GLU A 232 -28.87 23.83 -6.03
N GLU A 233 -28.81 24.69 -7.04
CA GLU A 233 -29.96 25.03 -7.86
C GLU A 233 -30.43 23.86 -8.75
N ASN A 234 -29.49 23.07 -9.29
CA ASN A 234 -29.75 22.12 -10.36
C ASN A 234 -29.78 20.66 -9.92
N PHE A 235 -29.13 20.29 -8.80
CA PHE A 235 -29.05 18.91 -8.34
C PHE A 235 -29.68 18.72 -6.97
N TRP A 236 -30.58 17.77 -6.87
CA TRP A 236 -31.30 17.47 -5.61
C TRP A 236 -30.35 17.02 -4.47
N VAL A 237 -29.27 16.33 -4.77
CA VAL A 237 -28.29 15.86 -3.80
C VAL A 237 -27.60 17.01 -3.05
N TYR A 238 -27.34 18.14 -3.73
CA TYR A 238 -26.75 19.31 -3.09
C TYR A 238 -27.78 20.11 -2.27
N LYS A 239 -29.06 19.92 -2.51
CA LYS A 239 -30.11 20.51 -1.65
C LYS A 239 -30.29 19.74 -0.34
N SER A 240 -29.80 18.50 -0.27
CA SER A 240 -30.22 17.57 0.76
C SER A 240 -29.10 16.78 1.43
N GLN A 241 -27.99 16.53 0.77
CA GLN A 241 -26.95 15.62 1.25
C GLN A 241 -25.55 16.21 1.27
N TYR A 242 -25.24 17.07 0.29
CA TYR A 242 -23.90 17.64 0.14
C TYR A 242 -23.95 19.16 0.25
N ASP A 243 -23.08 19.72 1.08
CA ASP A 243 -22.92 21.16 1.29
C ASP A 243 -21.59 21.69 0.70
N LYS A 244 -20.85 20.84 -0.03
CA LYS A 244 -19.55 21.18 -0.61
C LYS A 244 -19.33 20.54 -1.98
N VAL A 245 -18.74 21.34 -2.86
CA VAL A 245 -18.09 20.91 -4.08
C VAL A 245 -16.58 21.04 -3.90
N ARG A 246 -15.82 20.10 -4.40
CA ARG A 246 -14.34 20.10 -4.35
C ARG A 246 -13.82 20.27 -5.78
N ILE A 247 -12.96 21.25 -6.00
CA ILE A 247 -12.25 21.45 -7.27
C ILE A 247 -10.78 21.07 -7.03
N ILE A 248 -10.41 19.91 -7.52
CA ILE A 248 -9.16 19.25 -7.15
C ILE A 248 -8.22 19.26 -8.35
N PRO A 249 -7.04 19.91 -8.27
CA PRO A 249 -6.04 19.84 -9.33
C PRO A 249 -5.65 18.37 -9.62
N LEU A 250 -5.46 18.00 -10.89
CA LEU A 250 -5.08 16.64 -11.29
C LEU A 250 -3.82 16.14 -10.54
N ARG A 251 -2.85 17.04 -10.29
CA ARG A 251 -1.62 16.70 -9.58
C ARG A 251 -1.82 16.31 -8.12
N ASP A 252 -2.89 16.81 -7.48
CA ASP A 252 -3.20 16.53 -6.07
C ASP A 252 -4.13 15.34 -5.92
N MET A 253 -4.80 14.94 -7.01
CA MET A 253 -5.84 13.92 -7.01
C MET A 253 -5.33 12.55 -6.56
N TYR A 254 -4.10 12.17 -6.96
CA TYR A 254 -3.54 10.85 -6.66
C TYR A 254 -3.42 10.57 -5.14
N PHE A 255 -3.11 11.58 -4.35
CA PHE A 255 -2.96 11.46 -2.89
C PHE A 255 -4.17 11.95 -2.09
N LEU A 256 -5.31 12.07 -2.73
CA LEU A 256 -6.54 12.58 -2.12
C LEU A 256 -7.31 11.50 -1.35
N ASN A 257 -6.65 10.73 -0.49
CA ASN A 257 -7.30 9.66 0.26
C ASN A 257 -8.15 10.16 1.43
N GLU A 258 -7.84 11.34 1.97
CA GLU A 258 -8.53 11.86 3.15
C GLU A 258 -9.90 12.45 2.76
N GLY A 259 -10.96 11.88 3.31
CA GLY A 259 -12.34 12.34 3.14
C GLY A 259 -13.05 11.80 1.90
N ILE A 260 -12.43 10.94 1.09
CA ILE A 260 -13.11 10.24 -0.02
C ILE A 260 -13.53 8.86 0.47
N ARG A 261 -14.85 8.65 0.58
CA ARG A 261 -15.45 7.38 0.97
C ARG A 261 -15.75 6.47 -0.21
N TYR A 262 -16.01 7.07 -1.38
CA TYR A 262 -16.39 6.36 -2.58
C TYR A 262 -15.43 6.72 -3.72
N GLY A 263 -14.60 5.77 -4.09
CA GLY A 263 -13.79 5.81 -5.29
C GLY A 263 -14.54 5.22 -6.49
N SER A 264 -13.97 5.36 -7.66
CA SER A 264 -14.38 4.64 -8.86
C SER A 264 -13.31 3.62 -9.21
N ASP A 265 -13.70 2.45 -9.73
CA ASP A 265 -12.75 1.45 -10.25
C ASP A 265 -11.91 1.98 -11.41
N THR A 266 -12.33 3.10 -12.00
CA THR A 266 -11.64 3.80 -13.10
C THR A 266 -10.35 4.48 -12.64
N ILE A 267 -10.24 4.86 -11.36
CA ILE A 267 -9.09 5.58 -10.80
C ILE A 267 -8.39 4.79 -9.70
N GLN A 268 -7.11 5.11 -9.54
CA GLN A 268 -6.29 4.59 -8.46
C GLN A 268 -5.78 5.73 -7.58
N PHE A 269 -5.80 5.50 -6.28
CA PHE A 269 -5.27 6.44 -5.30
C PHE A 269 -3.96 5.92 -4.71
N GLY A 270 -3.03 6.84 -4.46
CA GLY A 270 -1.84 6.56 -3.67
C GLY A 270 -2.06 6.91 -2.21
N ASN A 271 -1.25 6.35 -1.33
CA ASN A 271 -1.28 6.67 0.10
C ASN A 271 -0.08 7.53 0.47
N ARG A 272 -0.31 8.82 0.75
CA ARG A 272 0.75 9.79 1.10
C ARG A 272 1.47 9.39 2.39
N SER A 273 0.73 8.91 3.37
CA SER A 273 1.30 8.47 4.65
C SER A 273 2.21 7.26 4.46
N PHE A 274 1.81 6.33 3.58
CA PHE A 274 2.63 5.18 3.22
C PHE A 274 3.93 5.58 2.51
N VAL A 275 3.87 6.49 1.53
CA VAL A 275 5.06 7.02 0.84
C VAL A 275 6.00 7.73 1.84
N ASN A 276 5.46 8.53 2.76
CA ASN A 276 6.26 9.18 3.80
C ASN A 276 6.92 8.16 4.75
N LEU A 277 6.22 7.07 5.09
CA LEU A 277 6.77 5.97 5.87
C LEU A 277 7.95 5.31 5.14
N LEU A 278 7.80 5.01 3.85
CA LEU A 278 8.87 4.43 3.04
C LEU A 278 10.08 5.36 2.94
N LEU A 279 9.88 6.66 2.76
CA LEU A 279 10.94 7.67 2.76
C LEU A 279 11.69 7.68 4.10
N ALA A 280 10.96 7.68 5.21
CA ALA A 280 11.57 7.64 6.55
C ALA A 280 12.39 6.35 6.75
N MET A 281 11.89 5.21 6.31
CA MET A 281 12.62 3.93 6.35
C MET A 281 13.90 3.97 5.51
N CYS A 282 13.85 4.51 4.29
CA CYS A 282 15.03 4.69 3.44
C CYS A 282 16.10 5.53 4.14
N ILE A 283 15.71 6.67 4.70
CA ILE A 283 16.62 7.58 5.42
C ILE A 283 17.24 6.90 6.63
N LEU A 284 16.44 6.20 7.43
CA LEU A 284 16.91 5.49 8.63
C LEU A 284 17.89 4.36 8.28
N LEU A 285 17.58 3.56 7.25
CA LEU A 285 18.45 2.45 6.83
C LEU A 285 19.78 2.95 6.29
N LEU A 286 19.76 4.02 5.49
CA LEU A 286 20.98 4.67 5.02
C LEU A 286 21.80 5.26 6.18
N ALA A 287 21.13 5.92 7.11
CA ALA A 287 21.79 6.42 8.32
C ALA A 287 22.48 5.29 9.09
N PHE A 288 21.82 4.15 9.26
CA PHE A 288 22.41 2.98 9.91
C PHE A 288 23.62 2.43 9.17
N ALA A 289 23.53 2.30 7.85
CA ALA A 289 24.63 1.82 7.03
C ALA A 289 25.85 2.76 7.14
N VAL A 290 25.63 4.06 7.06
CA VAL A 290 26.67 5.10 7.19
C VAL A 290 27.24 5.10 8.62
N LEU A 291 26.40 5.08 9.65
CA LEU A 291 26.85 5.04 11.04
C LEU A 291 27.66 3.76 11.35
N ASN A 292 27.22 2.62 10.80
CA ASN A 292 27.97 1.37 10.92
C ASN A 292 29.36 1.47 10.24
N TYR A 293 29.41 2.04 9.03
CA TYR A 293 30.67 2.30 8.32
C TYR A 293 31.60 3.24 9.12
N ILE A 294 31.07 4.35 9.63
CA ILE A 294 31.82 5.30 10.48
C ILE A 294 32.35 4.61 11.72
N ASN A 295 31.51 3.84 12.40
CA ASN A 295 31.85 3.13 13.63
C ASN A 295 33.02 2.16 13.40
N MET A 296 32.92 1.33 12.37
CA MET A 296 33.97 0.38 12.00
C MET A 296 35.26 1.06 11.53
N THR A 297 35.15 2.08 10.66
CA THR A 297 36.32 2.79 10.16
C THR A 297 37.05 3.54 11.27
N THR A 298 36.28 4.12 12.20
CA THR A 298 36.83 4.79 13.39
C THR A 298 37.55 3.79 14.32
N ALA A 299 37.01 2.59 14.50
CA ALA A 299 37.62 1.54 15.27
C ALA A 299 39.03 1.16 14.73
N LEU A 300 39.17 1.12 13.41
CA LEU A 300 40.46 0.78 12.74
C LEU A 300 41.38 1.97 12.50
N THR A 301 40.99 3.18 12.94
CA THR A 301 41.79 4.41 12.76
C THR A 301 43.21 4.28 13.32
N GLY A 302 43.37 3.56 14.44
CA GLY A 302 44.69 3.32 15.05
C GLY A 302 45.67 2.62 14.11
N PHE A 303 45.26 1.64 13.35
CA PHE A 303 46.10 0.94 12.38
C PHE A 303 46.44 1.83 11.16
N ARG A 304 45.47 2.63 10.73
CA ARG A 304 45.63 3.56 9.59
C ARG A 304 46.42 4.81 9.97
N ALA A 305 46.33 5.23 11.24
CA ALA A 305 47.05 6.39 11.74
C ALA A 305 48.57 6.24 11.57
N LYS A 306 49.14 5.05 11.75
CA LYS A 306 50.60 4.79 11.52
C LYS A 306 50.97 5.07 10.07
N GLU A 307 50.21 4.57 9.09
CA GLU A 307 50.45 4.84 7.66
C GLU A 307 50.35 6.34 7.34
N MET A 308 49.32 6.98 7.85
CA MET A 308 49.07 8.41 7.57
C MET A 308 50.11 9.32 8.26
N ALA A 309 50.54 8.94 9.46
CA ALA A 309 51.63 9.65 10.15
C ALA A 309 52.96 9.56 9.37
N THR A 310 53.33 8.37 8.89
CA THR A 310 54.51 8.19 8.05
C THR A 310 54.43 9.05 6.79
N ARG A 311 53.27 9.12 6.13
CA ARG A 311 53.08 10.01 4.95
C ARG A 311 53.25 11.49 5.31
N ARG A 312 52.74 11.91 6.48
CA ARG A 312 52.90 13.30 6.95
C ARG A 312 54.36 13.63 7.27
N LEU A 313 55.11 12.69 7.80
CA LEU A 313 56.55 12.86 8.05
C LEU A 313 57.34 13.01 6.74
N VAL A 314 56.86 12.39 5.64
CA VAL A 314 57.44 12.49 4.29
C VAL A 314 56.86 13.67 3.50
N GLY A 315 56.12 14.58 4.14
CA GLY A 315 55.66 15.84 3.56
C GLY A 315 54.22 15.89 3.02
N ALA A 316 53.39 14.88 3.27
CA ALA A 316 51.98 14.93 2.85
C ALA A 316 51.19 15.97 3.66
N ASP A 317 50.46 16.87 2.97
CA ASP A 317 49.59 17.88 3.59
C ASP A 317 48.33 17.24 4.22
N LYS A 318 47.78 17.92 5.24
CA LYS A 318 46.56 17.51 5.94
C LYS A 318 45.37 17.36 4.99
N ARG A 319 45.24 18.28 4.00
CA ARG A 319 44.17 18.25 2.99
C ARG A 319 44.28 17.00 2.10
N SER A 320 45.48 16.64 1.66
CA SER A 320 45.73 15.45 0.85
C SER A 320 45.26 14.16 1.57
N ILE A 321 45.52 14.05 2.88
CA ILE A 321 45.09 12.92 3.68
C ILE A 321 43.59 12.90 3.83
N PHE A 322 42.97 14.05 4.06
CA PHE A 322 41.49 14.20 4.17
C PHE A 322 40.80 13.71 2.89
N PHE A 323 41.15 14.28 1.74
CA PHE A 323 40.57 13.88 0.46
C PHE A 323 40.86 12.43 0.09
N LYS A 324 42.00 11.90 0.50
CA LYS A 324 42.31 10.48 0.30
C LYS A 324 41.34 9.58 1.06
N VAL A 325 41.03 9.85 2.34
CA VAL A 325 40.09 9.06 3.14
C VAL A 325 38.69 9.16 2.56
N ILE A 326 38.26 10.35 2.13
CA ILE A 326 36.95 10.51 1.47
C ILE A 326 36.91 9.73 0.16
N SER A 327 37.93 9.82 -0.70
CA SER A 327 37.93 9.09 -1.97
C SER A 327 37.92 7.57 -1.79
N GLU A 328 38.57 7.04 -0.75
CA GLU A 328 38.51 5.63 -0.38
C GLU A 328 37.11 5.22 0.10
N SER A 329 36.45 6.05 0.90
CA SER A 329 35.04 5.80 1.34
C SER A 329 34.09 5.87 0.15
N THR A 330 34.22 6.85 -0.75
CA THR A 330 33.42 6.96 -1.98
C THR A 330 33.61 5.75 -2.89
N LEU A 331 34.83 5.22 -2.98
CA LEU A 331 35.10 4.00 -3.76
C LEU A 331 34.37 2.78 -3.19
N ILE A 332 34.37 2.61 -1.86
CA ILE A 332 33.60 1.52 -1.21
C ILE A 332 32.12 1.70 -1.48
N CYS A 333 31.58 2.90 -1.32
CA CYS A 333 30.19 3.21 -1.64
C CYS A 333 29.86 2.89 -3.11
N GLY A 334 30.77 3.22 -4.05
CA GLY A 334 30.59 2.91 -5.47
C GLY A 334 30.55 1.40 -5.76
N ILE A 335 31.47 0.64 -5.16
CA ILE A 335 31.49 -0.83 -5.29
C ILE A 335 30.22 -1.42 -4.66
N SER A 336 29.83 -0.94 -3.46
CA SER A 336 28.61 -1.39 -2.79
C SER A 336 27.35 -1.06 -3.61
N MET A 337 27.34 0.09 -4.31
CA MET A 337 26.21 0.47 -5.18
C MET A 337 26.11 -0.45 -6.40
N LEU A 338 27.21 -0.81 -7.04
CA LEU A 338 27.19 -1.76 -8.15
C LEU A 338 26.64 -3.13 -7.72
N LEU A 339 27.07 -3.62 -6.56
CA LEU A 339 26.54 -4.86 -5.98
C LEU A 339 25.07 -4.68 -5.55
N ALA A 340 24.70 -3.51 -5.07
CA ALA A 340 23.32 -3.20 -4.67
C ALA A 340 22.36 -3.20 -5.85
N ILE A 341 22.76 -2.67 -7.01
CA ILE A 341 21.97 -2.72 -8.24
C ILE A 341 21.69 -4.17 -8.65
N LEU A 342 22.72 -5.03 -8.64
CA LEU A 342 22.57 -6.44 -8.98
C LEU A 342 21.67 -7.18 -7.97
N LEU A 343 21.86 -6.91 -6.69
CA LEU A 343 21.04 -7.50 -5.63
C LEU A 343 19.58 -7.01 -5.69
N ALA A 344 19.39 -5.72 -5.94
CA ALA A 344 18.06 -5.13 -6.07
C ALA A 344 17.29 -5.74 -7.25
N GLU A 345 17.93 -5.90 -8.42
CA GLU A 345 17.28 -6.53 -9.56
C GLU A 345 16.96 -8.02 -9.28
N ALA A 346 17.85 -8.74 -8.60
CA ALA A 346 17.57 -10.13 -8.19
C ALA A 346 16.40 -10.24 -7.21
N LEU A 347 16.18 -9.23 -6.35
CA LEU A 347 15.06 -9.18 -5.40
C LEU A 347 13.82 -8.48 -5.98
N ALA A 348 13.90 -7.89 -7.16
CA ALA A 348 12.81 -7.15 -7.80
C ALA A 348 11.51 -7.98 -7.95
N PRO A 349 11.51 -9.28 -8.30
CA PRO A 349 10.26 -10.05 -8.35
C PRO A 349 9.56 -10.18 -6.98
N THR A 350 10.34 -10.33 -5.91
CA THR A 350 9.81 -10.38 -4.54
C THR A 350 9.28 -9.02 -4.11
N ALA A 351 10.01 -7.95 -4.39
CA ALA A 351 9.57 -6.58 -4.12
C ALA A 351 8.30 -6.24 -4.91
N SER A 352 8.21 -6.66 -6.18
CA SER A 352 7.03 -6.44 -7.04
C SER A 352 5.78 -7.11 -6.47
N ARG A 353 5.93 -8.30 -5.90
CA ARG A 353 4.81 -9.03 -5.27
C ARG A 353 4.33 -8.34 -3.98
N ILE A 354 5.26 -7.79 -3.17
CA ILE A 354 4.92 -7.11 -1.92
C ILE A 354 4.33 -5.71 -2.17
N LEU A 355 4.85 -5.01 -3.18
CA LEU A 355 4.42 -3.66 -3.53
C LEU A 355 3.24 -3.64 -4.51
N GLU A 356 2.80 -4.83 -4.99
CA GLU A 356 1.77 -5.02 -6.02
C GLU A 356 2.03 -4.17 -7.27
N TYR A 357 3.30 -4.01 -7.59
CA TYR A 357 3.75 -3.21 -8.71
C TYR A 357 5.06 -3.77 -9.29
N GLN A 358 5.15 -3.84 -10.62
CA GLN A 358 6.37 -4.30 -11.30
C GLN A 358 7.55 -3.36 -11.07
N VAL A 359 8.37 -3.67 -10.06
CA VAL A 359 9.62 -2.95 -9.78
C VAL A 359 10.73 -3.55 -10.63
N SER A 360 11.47 -2.73 -11.37
CA SER A 360 12.72 -3.12 -12.03
C SER A 360 13.68 -1.93 -12.01
N VAL A 361 14.86 -2.15 -11.44
CA VAL A 361 15.91 -1.13 -11.37
C VAL A 361 16.48 -0.89 -12.77
N PHE A 362 16.58 -1.92 -13.62
CA PHE A 362 17.09 -1.79 -14.98
C PHE A 362 16.14 -1.02 -15.89
N LYS A 363 14.84 -1.20 -15.77
CA LYS A 363 13.84 -0.42 -16.52
C LYS A 363 13.82 1.06 -16.09
N ALA A 364 14.19 1.34 -14.83
CA ALA A 364 14.27 2.71 -14.31
C ALA A 364 15.56 3.46 -14.72
N VAL A 365 16.45 2.87 -15.53
CA VAL A 365 17.70 3.50 -15.96
C VAL A 365 17.41 4.59 -16.98
N THR A 366 17.52 5.84 -16.55
CA THR A 366 17.49 7.05 -17.38
C THR A 366 18.75 7.87 -17.16
N PRO A 367 19.13 8.76 -18.08
CA PRO A 367 20.30 9.65 -17.88
C PRO A 367 20.22 10.44 -16.57
N VAL A 368 19.00 10.88 -16.19
CA VAL A 368 18.75 11.61 -14.95
C VAL A 368 18.98 10.71 -13.73
N ASN A 369 18.45 9.49 -13.74
CA ASN A 369 18.61 8.55 -12.64
C ASN A 369 20.07 8.11 -12.47
N ILE A 370 20.84 7.95 -13.55
CA ILE A 370 22.28 7.69 -13.48
C ILE A 370 22.99 8.85 -12.77
N LEU A 371 22.68 10.09 -13.13
CA LEU A 371 23.28 11.28 -12.50
C LEU A 371 22.90 11.37 -11.03
N LEU A 372 21.66 11.08 -10.66
CA LEU A 372 21.21 11.02 -9.27
C LEU A 372 21.96 9.95 -8.47
N VAL A 373 22.14 8.74 -9.02
CA VAL A 373 22.90 7.66 -8.38
C VAL A 373 24.37 8.05 -8.18
N LEU A 374 25.00 8.69 -9.17
CA LEU A 374 26.38 9.18 -9.04
C LEU A 374 26.50 10.27 -7.95
N GLY A 375 25.58 11.22 -7.94
CA GLY A 375 25.48 12.23 -6.89
C GLY A 375 25.27 11.62 -5.50
N PHE A 376 24.41 10.61 -5.41
CA PHE A 376 24.13 9.87 -4.19
C PHE A 376 25.38 9.12 -3.66
N ILE A 377 26.16 8.46 -4.53
CA ILE A 377 27.42 7.80 -4.16
C ILE A 377 28.42 8.84 -3.59
N LEU A 378 28.52 10.01 -4.20
CA LEU A 378 29.39 11.08 -3.73
C LEU A 378 28.97 11.59 -2.34
N VAL A 379 27.70 11.87 -2.15
CA VAL A 379 27.15 12.33 -0.86
C VAL A 379 27.37 11.29 0.22
N LEU A 380 27.03 10.03 -0.03
CA LEU A 380 27.24 8.94 0.93
C LEU A 380 28.73 8.74 1.24
N GLY A 381 29.59 8.79 0.23
CA GLY A 381 31.04 8.66 0.41
C GLY A 381 31.62 9.78 1.28
N ILE A 382 31.14 11.01 1.12
CA ILE A 382 31.51 12.15 1.95
C ILE A 382 30.99 11.96 3.39
N LEU A 383 29.69 11.66 3.56
CA LEU A 383 29.10 11.45 4.88
C LEU A 383 29.80 10.32 5.65
N ALA A 384 30.06 9.21 4.99
CA ALA A 384 30.73 8.05 5.57
C ALA A 384 32.22 8.34 5.89
N GLY A 385 32.90 9.14 5.06
CA GLY A 385 34.33 9.41 5.17
C GLY A 385 34.71 10.60 6.06
N ILE A 386 33.80 11.56 6.29
CA ILE A 386 34.15 12.83 6.96
C ILE A 386 34.64 12.65 8.40
N VAL A 387 33.93 11.83 9.20
CA VAL A 387 34.30 11.60 10.61
C VAL A 387 35.65 10.89 10.74
N PRO A 388 35.90 9.76 10.03
CA PRO A 388 37.21 9.12 10.04
C PRO A 388 38.33 10.06 9.53
N ALA A 389 38.07 10.84 8.49
CA ALA A 389 39.06 11.78 7.93
C ALA A 389 39.44 12.87 8.93
N LEU A 390 38.49 13.46 9.63
CA LEU A 390 38.73 14.46 10.69
C LEU A 390 39.51 13.88 11.87
N LEU A 391 39.19 12.64 12.29
CA LEU A 391 39.92 11.98 13.38
C LEU A 391 41.38 11.69 13.03
N ILE A 392 41.64 11.21 11.81
CA ILE A 392 43.01 10.95 11.33
C ILE A 392 43.81 12.28 11.18
N GLN A 393 43.15 13.33 10.69
CA GLN A 393 43.77 14.63 10.50
C GLN A 393 44.25 15.28 11.83
N LYS A 394 43.50 15.07 12.94
CA LYS A 394 43.80 15.61 14.27
C LYS A 394 44.95 14.86 14.98
N ALA A 395 45.29 13.65 14.57
CA ALA A 395 46.31 12.85 15.20
C ALA A 395 47.72 13.44 14.96
N GLN A 396 48.54 13.59 15.99
CA GLN A 396 49.92 14.11 15.90
C GLN A 396 50.87 12.99 15.47
N PRO A 397 51.69 13.19 14.39
CA PRO A 397 52.55 12.14 13.87
C PRO A 397 53.56 11.62 14.89
N ILE A 398 54.08 12.49 15.76
CA ILE A 398 55.13 12.14 16.72
C ILE A 398 54.63 11.21 17.84
N GLU A 399 53.37 11.38 18.28
CA GLU A 399 52.73 10.52 19.28
C GLU A 399 52.46 9.11 18.72
N ILE A 400 52.19 9.03 17.41
CA ILE A 400 51.92 7.77 16.71
C ILE A 400 53.20 6.96 16.56
N VAL A 401 54.33 7.63 16.19
CA VAL A 401 55.64 6.98 16.00
C VAL A 401 56.24 6.53 17.34
N ARG A 402 56.06 7.31 18.40
CA ARG A 402 56.49 6.93 19.78
C ARG A 402 55.67 5.85 20.44
N GLY A 403 54.58 5.39 19.80
CA GLY A 403 53.68 4.38 20.40
C GLY A 403 52.86 4.89 21.60
N THR A 404 52.98 6.19 21.91
CA THR A 404 52.30 6.83 23.03
C THR A 404 50.89 7.26 22.70
N LEU A 405 50.48 7.17 21.43
CA LEU A 405 49.14 7.46 21.03
C LEU A 405 48.16 6.40 21.58
N ARG A 406 47.84 6.52 22.84
CA ARG A 406 46.58 6.02 23.37
C ARG A 406 45.50 6.91 22.74
N LEU A 407 45.04 6.53 21.54
CA LEU A 407 43.77 6.97 21.05
C LEU A 407 42.73 6.44 22.09
N LYS A 408 42.61 7.13 23.21
CA LYS A 408 41.35 7.20 23.95
C LYS A 408 40.31 7.83 23.00
N THR A 409 40.25 7.29 21.78
CA THR A 409 39.18 7.58 20.85
C THR A 409 37.94 7.19 21.60
N LYS A 410 37.24 8.23 21.96
CA LYS A 410 36.12 8.22 22.84
C LYS A 410 35.22 7.06 22.41
N THR A 411 35.36 5.90 23.06
CA THR A 411 34.43 4.77 23.02
C THR A 411 32.98 5.22 23.19
N VAL A 412 32.81 6.48 23.65
CA VAL A 412 31.52 7.16 23.79
C VAL A 412 30.78 7.30 22.47
N TYR A 413 31.44 7.72 21.37
CA TYR A 413 30.73 7.87 20.06
C TYR A 413 30.19 6.52 19.56
N SER A 414 31.02 5.48 19.60
CA SER A 414 30.61 4.14 19.20
C SER A 414 29.48 3.59 20.09
N LYS A 415 29.52 3.86 21.40
CA LYS A 415 28.44 3.47 22.31
C LYS A 415 27.14 4.19 22.00
N VAL A 416 27.18 5.49 21.72
CA VAL A 416 25.98 6.27 21.31
C VAL A 416 25.38 5.73 20.02
N ILE A 417 26.21 5.45 19.00
CA ILE A 417 25.75 4.87 17.72
C ILE A 417 25.03 3.53 17.96
N ILE A 418 25.63 2.65 18.75
CA ILE A 418 25.04 1.35 19.11
C ILE A 418 23.70 1.54 19.83
N VAL A 419 23.62 2.48 20.79
CA VAL A 419 22.37 2.77 21.49
C VAL A 419 21.30 3.25 20.52
N VAL A 420 21.61 4.20 19.63
CA VAL A 420 20.66 4.72 18.64
C VAL A 420 20.14 3.61 17.72
N GLN A 421 21.04 2.75 17.20
CA GLN A 421 20.66 1.62 16.36
C GLN A 421 19.74 0.64 17.09
N ASN A 422 20.02 0.32 18.36
CA ASN A 422 19.15 -0.56 19.14
C ASN A 422 17.82 0.10 19.54
N VAL A 423 17.78 1.43 19.77
CA VAL A 423 16.53 2.17 20.00
C VAL A 423 15.59 1.97 18.81
N VAL A 424 16.09 2.22 17.59
CA VAL A 424 15.24 2.04 16.40
C VAL A 424 14.85 0.58 16.19
N ALA A 425 15.77 -0.37 16.45
CA ALA A 425 15.42 -1.80 16.38
C ALA A 425 14.28 -2.16 17.33
N VAL A 426 14.28 -1.64 18.57
CA VAL A 426 13.20 -1.83 19.54
C VAL A 426 11.91 -1.21 19.03
N VAL A 427 11.94 0.05 18.57
CA VAL A 427 10.78 0.76 18.06
C VAL A 427 10.15 0.00 16.90
N MET A 428 10.96 -0.40 15.92
CA MET A 428 10.46 -1.10 14.72
C MET A 428 9.89 -2.48 15.06
N LEU A 429 10.51 -3.21 15.97
CA LEU A 429 10.02 -4.52 16.38
C LEU A 429 8.70 -4.42 17.16
N VAL A 430 8.56 -3.43 18.04
CA VAL A 430 7.28 -3.12 18.72
C VAL A 430 6.22 -2.75 17.68
N SER A 431 6.57 -1.92 16.69
CA SER A 431 5.64 -1.53 15.62
C SER A 431 5.18 -2.73 14.82
N ALA A 432 6.09 -3.58 14.37
CA ALA A 432 5.75 -4.80 13.62
C ALA A 432 4.83 -5.74 14.42
N LEU A 433 5.13 -5.98 15.70
CA LEU A 433 4.28 -6.79 16.56
C LEU A 433 2.89 -6.17 16.78
N THR A 434 2.83 -4.86 16.99
CA THR A 434 1.56 -4.15 17.22
C THR A 434 0.69 -4.17 15.98
N ILE A 435 1.26 -3.85 14.80
CA ILE A 435 0.54 -3.87 13.51
C ILE A 435 0.02 -5.28 13.22
N GLY A 436 0.86 -6.31 13.37
CA GLY A 436 0.45 -7.69 13.14
C GLY A 436 -0.67 -8.16 14.08
N LEU A 437 -0.64 -7.75 15.36
CA LEU A 437 -1.69 -8.06 16.32
C LEU A 437 -2.99 -7.30 16.01
N GLN A 438 -2.89 -6.04 15.55
CA GLN A 438 -4.04 -5.23 15.16
C GLN A 438 -4.74 -5.84 13.95
N ILE A 439 -4.02 -6.18 12.89
CA ILE A 439 -4.58 -6.83 11.70
C ILE A 439 -5.29 -8.13 12.10
N ARG A 440 -4.60 -8.99 12.87
CA ARG A 440 -5.20 -10.23 13.35
C ARG A 440 -6.48 -9.99 14.16
N HIS A 441 -6.50 -8.94 14.99
CA HIS A 441 -7.68 -8.57 15.78
C HIS A 441 -8.84 -8.15 14.88
N MET A 442 -8.57 -7.37 13.84
CA MET A 442 -9.59 -6.88 12.90
C MET A 442 -10.13 -8.02 12.02
N VAL A 443 -9.27 -8.85 11.45
CA VAL A 443 -9.68 -10.02 10.64
C VAL A 443 -10.50 -11.02 11.46
N SER A 444 -10.22 -11.17 12.76
CA SER A 444 -10.96 -12.08 13.65
C SER A 444 -12.11 -11.42 14.42
N ALA A 445 -12.51 -10.20 14.06
CA ALA A 445 -13.59 -9.49 14.74
C ALA A 445 -14.94 -10.17 14.49
N ASP A 446 -15.80 -10.21 15.51
CA ASP A 446 -17.19 -10.63 15.34
C ASP A 446 -17.94 -9.54 14.54
N LEU A 447 -18.33 -9.85 13.33
CA LEU A 447 -19.03 -8.94 12.43
C LEU A 447 -20.55 -8.96 12.66
N GLY A 448 -21.06 -9.87 13.49
CA GLY A 448 -22.49 -10.04 13.76
C GLY A 448 -23.22 -10.93 12.76
N TYR A 449 -22.48 -11.60 11.86
CA TYR A 449 -23.00 -12.60 10.91
C TYR A 449 -21.94 -13.68 10.65
N ASN A 450 -22.37 -14.77 10.01
CA ASN A 450 -21.48 -15.86 9.64
C ASN A 450 -20.58 -15.43 8.46
N THR A 451 -19.29 -15.69 8.57
CA THR A 451 -18.32 -15.45 7.51
C THR A 451 -17.68 -16.74 6.99
N LYS A 452 -17.74 -17.79 7.81
CA LYS A 452 -16.94 -18.99 7.63
C LYS A 452 -17.52 -19.92 6.57
N ASP A 453 -16.68 -20.39 5.66
CA ASP A 453 -17.01 -21.34 4.59
C ASP A 453 -18.16 -20.87 3.67
N ILE A 454 -18.32 -19.54 3.49
CA ILE A 454 -19.30 -18.94 2.59
C ILE A 454 -18.60 -18.41 1.37
N LEU A 455 -18.83 -19.03 0.21
CA LEU A 455 -18.37 -18.60 -1.09
C LEU A 455 -19.38 -17.63 -1.69
N VAL A 456 -18.94 -16.43 -2.02
CA VAL A 456 -19.71 -15.41 -2.74
C VAL A 456 -19.40 -15.56 -4.22
N VAL A 457 -20.41 -15.70 -5.03
CA VAL A 457 -20.29 -15.78 -6.48
C VAL A 457 -21.07 -14.64 -7.09
N ASP A 458 -20.40 -13.80 -7.88
CA ASP A 458 -21.06 -12.73 -8.62
C ASP A 458 -22.01 -13.31 -9.65
N ASN A 459 -23.24 -12.77 -9.70
CA ASN A 459 -24.23 -13.28 -10.64
C ASN A 459 -23.99 -12.73 -12.06
N ALA A 460 -23.12 -13.35 -12.80
CA ALA A 460 -22.95 -13.12 -14.23
C ALA A 460 -23.88 -13.97 -15.12
N PHE A 461 -24.82 -14.71 -14.54
CA PHE A 461 -25.56 -15.78 -15.22
C PHE A 461 -26.94 -15.36 -15.71
N GLY A 462 -27.68 -14.54 -14.96
CA GLY A 462 -28.98 -14.04 -15.38
C GLY A 462 -29.99 -13.87 -14.26
N GLN A 463 -31.28 -13.81 -14.63
CA GLN A 463 -32.39 -13.66 -13.70
C GLN A 463 -32.60 -14.94 -12.87
N ALA A 464 -33.28 -14.82 -11.73
CA ALA A 464 -33.53 -15.92 -10.79
C ALA A 464 -34.11 -17.17 -11.45
N GLY A 465 -35.06 -17.01 -12.38
CA GLY A 465 -35.61 -18.15 -13.12
C GLY A 465 -34.60 -18.81 -14.07
N GLN A 466 -33.66 -18.08 -14.62
CA GLN A 466 -32.62 -18.58 -15.53
C GLN A 466 -31.51 -19.35 -14.80
N ILE A 467 -31.19 -18.95 -13.58
CA ILE A 467 -30.10 -19.54 -12.79
C ILE A 467 -30.52 -20.76 -11.96
N ARG A 468 -31.82 -21.05 -11.85
CA ARG A 468 -32.31 -22.24 -11.10
C ARG A 468 -31.57 -23.54 -11.41
N PRO A 469 -31.32 -23.89 -12.68
CA PRO A 469 -30.61 -25.14 -13.00
C PRO A 469 -29.19 -25.17 -12.43
N LEU A 470 -28.54 -24.01 -12.31
CA LEU A 470 -27.22 -23.89 -11.69
C LEU A 470 -27.31 -24.13 -10.18
N LEU A 471 -28.26 -23.46 -9.52
CA LEU A 471 -28.46 -23.59 -8.07
C LEU A 471 -28.82 -25.01 -7.67
N ASP A 472 -29.66 -25.67 -8.46
CA ASP A 472 -30.06 -27.05 -8.22
C ASP A 472 -28.86 -28.02 -8.35
N LYS A 473 -28.02 -27.85 -9.37
CA LYS A 473 -26.79 -28.64 -9.50
C LYS A 473 -25.81 -28.39 -8.35
N TRP A 474 -25.68 -27.15 -7.89
CA TRP A 474 -24.82 -26.87 -6.73
C TRP A 474 -25.34 -27.55 -5.46
N ARG A 475 -26.68 -27.57 -5.22
CA ARG A 475 -27.29 -28.25 -4.08
C ARG A 475 -27.14 -29.75 -4.09
N GLU A 476 -26.93 -30.37 -5.27
CA GLU A 476 -26.65 -31.80 -5.40
C GLU A 476 -25.21 -32.19 -5.04
N GLU A 477 -24.28 -31.21 -4.96
CA GLU A 477 -22.88 -31.47 -4.66
C GLU A 477 -22.61 -31.71 -3.18
N PRO A 478 -21.85 -32.77 -2.82
CA PRO A 478 -21.58 -33.09 -1.42
C PRO A 478 -20.80 -32.01 -0.65
N CYS A 479 -20.06 -31.15 -1.36
CA CYS A 479 -19.31 -30.04 -0.76
C CYS A 479 -20.16 -28.77 -0.56
N VAL A 480 -21.44 -28.76 -0.95
CA VAL A 480 -22.36 -27.63 -0.81
C VAL A 480 -23.42 -27.97 0.25
N GLU A 481 -23.54 -27.13 1.25
CA GLU A 481 -24.53 -27.28 2.33
C GLU A 481 -25.85 -26.57 1.98
N GLU A 482 -25.74 -25.34 1.48
CA GLU A 482 -26.89 -24.49 1.15
C GLU A 482 -26.51 -23.41 0.11
N VAL A 483 -27.48 -22.93 -0.66
CA VAL A 483 -27.31 -21.89 -1.67
C VAL A 483 -28.43 -20.85 -1.53
N GLY A 484 -28.06 -19.57 -1.46
CA GLY A 484 -28.97 -18.42 -1.36
C GLY A 484 -28.67 -17.35 -2.41
N GLN A 485 -29.62 -16.47 -2.66
CA GLN A 485 -29.57 -15.41 -3.66
C GLN A 485 -29.87 -14.05 -3.01
N GLY A 486 -29.10 -13.00 -3.35
CA GLY A 486 -29.34 -11.66 -2.79
C GLY A 486 -28.73 -10.52 -3.56
N ASP A 487 -29.03 -9.30 -3.12
CA ASP A 487 -28.55 -8.06 -3.70
C ASP A 487 -27.45 -7.46 -2.79
N GLY A 488 -26.20 -7.79 -3.09
CA GLY A 488 -25.04 -7.40 -2.30
C GLY A 488 -24.82 -8.24 -1.06
N ILE A 489 -23.72 -8.00 -0.40
CA ILE A 489 -23.33 -8.64 0.85
C ILE A 489 -22.75 -7.61 1.82
N PRO A 490 -22.80 -7.85 3.14
CA PRO A 490 -22.02 -7.06 4.07
C PRO A 490 -20.54 -7.07 3.68
N LEU A 491 -19.84 -5.93 3.77
CA LEU A 491 -18.45 -5.65 3.36
C LEU A 491 -18.18 -5.64 1.84
N GLY A 492 -18.94 -6.39 1.03
CA GLY A 492 -18.70 -6.49 -0.42
C GLY A 492 -19.48 -5.48 -1.28
N GLY A 493 -20.34 -4.70 -0.64
CA GLY A 493 -21.17 -3.71 -1.33
C GLY A 493 -22.66 -4.04 -1.23
N THR A 494 -23.42 -3.00 -0.95
CA THR A 494 -24.89 -3.04 -0.85
C THR A 494 -25.47 -1.83 -1.56
N ASN A 495 -26.74 -1.89 -1.93
CA ASN A 495 -27.42 -0.71 -2.43
C ASN A 495 -27.58 0.32 -1.29
N ASN A 496 -27.66 1.59 -1.64
CA ASN A 496 -27.86 2.67 -0.66
C ASN A 496 -29.18 3.39 -0.95
N TRP A 497 -29.99 3.55 0.08
CA TRP A 497 -31.23 4.30 -0.02
C TRP A 497 -31.27 5.43 1.02
N THR A 498 -31.25 6.66 0.54
CA THR A 498 -31.30 7.83 1.41
C THR A 498 -32.70 8.41 1.44
N MET A 499 -33.22 8.68 2.64
CA MET A 499 -34.57 9.21 2.86
C MET A 499 -34.53 10.43 3.77
N GLU A 500 -35.38 11.39 3.45
CA GLU A 500 -35.65 12.55 4.31
C GLU A 500 -36.65 12.18 5.40
N MET A 501 -36.30 12.49 6.65
CA MET A 501 -37.18 12.33 7.80
C MET A 501 -38.10 13.54 7.96
N PRO A 502 -39.20 13.45 8.71
CA PRO A 502 -40.18 14.54 8.85
C PRO A 502 -39.63 15.84 9.42
N ASP A 503 -38.54 15.77 10.16
CA ASP A 503 -37.83 16.93 10.74
C ASP A 503 -36.77 17.56 9.80
N GLY A 504 -36.63 17.02 8.56
CA GLY A 504 -35.74 17.52 7.54
C GLY A 504 -34.33 16.92 7.56
N HIS A 505 -33.98 16.05 8.53
CA HIS A 505 -32.70 15.36 8.46
C HIS A 505 -32.74 14.15 7.51
N TRP A 506 -31.59 13.79 6.95
CA TRP A 506 -31.47 12.69 6.00
C TRP A 506 -30.82 11.47 6.64
N VAL A 507 -31.39 10.30 6.39
CA VAL A 507 -30.84 9.00 6.83
C VAL A 507 -30.53 8.16 5.62
N SER A 508 -29.27 7.71 5.53
CA SER A 508 -28.77 6.83 4.47
C SER A 508 -28.72 5.40 4.98
N PHE A 509 -29.52 4.53 4.37
CA PHE A 509 -29.65 3.12 4.71
C PHE A 509 -28.86 2.26 3.72
N GLN A 510 -28.09 1.34 4.23
CA GLN A 510 -27.55 0.25 3.42
C GLN A 510 -28.64 -0.81 3.27
N GLN A 511 -28.98 -1.13 2.02
CA GLN A 511 -30.01 -2.12 1.71
C GLN A 511 -29.40 -3.49 1.49
N ILE A 512 -29.95 -4.50 2.16
CA ILE A 512 -29.65 -5.91 1.93
C ILE A 512 -30.97 -6.61 1.63
N GLN A 513 -31.04 -7.26 0.48
CA GLN A 513 -32.23 -8.02 0.07
C GLN A 513 -31.79 -9.41 -0.33
N GLY A 514 -32.62 -10.41 -0.07
CA GLY A 514 -32.32 -11.78 -0.44
C GLY A 514 -33.46 -12.73 -0.14
N ASP A 515 -33.28 -13.98 -0.53
CA ASP A 515 -34.20 -15.08 -0.21
C ASP A 515 -33.99 -15.62 1.22
N ASP A 516 -34.86 -16.52 1.66
CA ASP A 516 -34.77 -17.12 2.99
C ASP A 516 -33.41 -17.77 3.24
N LYS A 517 -32.88 -18.48 2.22
CA LYS A 517 -31.60 -19.21 2.28
C LYS A 517 -30.40 -18.29 2.39
N TYR A 518 -30.44 -17.14 1.72
CA TYR A 518 -29.43 -16.11 1.83
C TYR A 518 -29.28 -15.63 3.29
N PHE A 519 -30.40 -15.36 3.98
CA PHE A 519 -30.36 -14.93 5.37
C PHE A 519 -30.03 -16.07 6.34
N ASP A 520 -30.43 -17.30 6.06
CA ASP A 520 -30.06 -18.50 6.83
C ASP A 520 -28.51 -18.68 6.77
N ILE A 521 -27.90 -18.55 5.60
CA ILE A 521 -26.44 -18.66 5.41
C ILE A 521 -25.71 -17.56 6.18
N LEU A 522 -26.15 -16.31 6.06
CA LEU A 522 -25.55 -15.19 6.79
C LEU A 522 -25.77 -15.27 8.29
N GLY A 523 -26.85 -15.90 8.77
CA GLY A 523 -27.09 -16.09 10.18
C GLY A 523 -27.22 -14.79 10.97
N LEU A 524 -27.85 -13.76 10.38
CA LEU A 524 -28.10 -12.48 11.05
C LEU A 524 -29.00 -12.68 12.29
N LYS A 525 -28.57 -12.11 13.42
CA LYS A 525 -29.29 -12.31 14.71
C LYS A 525 -30.49 -11.38 14.81
N VAL A 526 -31.70 -11.97 14.88
CA VAL A 526 -32.94 -11.26 15.11
C VAL A 526 -33.04 -10.85 16.57
N LYS A 527 -33.34 -9.57 16.84
CA LYS A 527 -33.64 -9.04 18.17
C LYS A 527 -35.14 -9.08 18.48
N GLN A 528 -35.94 -8.68 17.51
CA GLN A 528 -37.40 -8.61 17.63
C GLN A 528 -38.06 -8.90 16.29
N ASP A 529 -39.09 -9.75 16.30
CA ASP A 529 -39.96 -10.01 15.16
C ASP A 529 -41.33 -9.41 15.43
N ASN A 530 -41.81 -8.52 14.58
CA ASN A 530 -43.12 -7.90 14.67
C ASN A 530 -44.19 -8.73 13.96
N HIS A 531 -43.86 -9.91 13.45
CA HIS A 531 -44.77 -10.84 12.75
C HIS A 531 -45.52 -10.21 11.56
N GLN A 532 -44.84 -9.27 10.87
CA GLN A 532 -45.40 -8.62 9.69
C GLN A 532 -44.64 -9.12 8.43
N PRO A 533 -45.27 -9.96 7.60
CA PRO A 533 -44.62 -10.46 6.39
C PRO A 533 -44.40 -9.33 5.37
N ASN A 534 -43.39 -9.49 4.53
CA ASN A 534 -43.05 -8.59 3.41
C ASN A 534 -42.83 -7.14 3.83
N LYS A 535 -42.14 -6.92 4.94
CA LYS A 535 -41.75 -5.59 5.44
C LYS A 535 -40.27 -5.47 5.58
N TRP A 536 -39.80 -4.22 5.54
CA TRP A 536 -38.41 -3.92 5.82
C TRP A 536 -38.09 -4.09 7.29
N TRP A 537 -36.97 -4.72 7.57
CA TRP A 537 -36.41 -4.85 8.90
C TRP A 537 -35.27 -3.83 9.05
N LEU A 538 -35.04 -3.37 10.27
CA LEU A 538 -34.01 -2.39 10.58
C LEU A 538 -33.00 -2.96 11.57
N ASN A 539 -31.74 -2.51 11.53
CA ASN A 539 -30.81 -2.76 12.63
C ASN A 539 -30.98 -1.72 13.76
N GLU A 540 -30.43 -2.00 14.94
CA GLU A 540 -30.56 -1.11 16.12
C GLU A 540 -30.04 0.31 15.84
N TYR A 541 -28.97 0.43 15.07
CA TYR A 541 -28.38 1.71 14.70
C TYR A 541 -29.32 2.56 13.84
N ALA A 542 -30.12 1.95 12.98
CA ALA A 542 -31.10 2.65 12.16
C ALA A 542 -32.14 3.39 13.02
N PHE A 543 -32.63 2.77 14.10
CA PHE A 543 -33.55 3.43 15.02
C PHE A 543 -32.98 4.71 15.63
N LYS A 544 -31.70 4.68 15.99
CA LYS A 544 -31.00 5.86 16.52
C LYS A 544 -30.85 6.96 15.48
N GLN A 545 -30.59 6.57 14.22
CA GLN A 545 -30.46 7.53 13.13
C GLN A 545 -31.79 8.15 12.73
N ILE A 546 -32.87 7.37 12.71
CA ILE A 546 -34.24 7.87 12.46
C ILE A 546 -34.74 8.74 13.63
N GLY A 547 -34.24 8.53 14.85
CA GLY A 547 -34.65 9.25 16.05
C GLY A 547 -35.93 8.68 16.68
N ILE A 548 -36.20 7.37 16.52
CA ILE A 548 -37.39 6.66 17.07
C ILE A 548 -36.97 5.62 18.12
N GLU A 549 -37.90 5.24 18.99
CA GLU A 549 -37.68 4.17 19.96
C GLU A 549 -37.71 2.78 19.27
N GLU A 550 -36.97 1.82 19.78
CA GLU A 550 -36.95 0.44 19.26
C GLU A 550 -38.32 -0.27 19.37
N THR A 551 -39.23 0.25 20.16
CA THR A 551 -40.60 -0.24 20.26
C THR A 551 -41.51 0.18 19.11
N ALA A 552 -41.05 1.10 18.25
CA ALA A 552 -41.82 1.58 17.10
C ALA A 552 -41.98 0.49 16.05
N THR A 553 -43.20 0.32 15.56
CA THR A 553 -43.57 -0.63 14.50
C THR A 553 -43.71 0.02 13.14
N GLU A 554 -43.52 1.33 13.08
CA GLU A 554 -43.55 2.14 11.85
C GLU A 554 -42.73 3.42 12.01
N PHE A 555 -42.26 3.98 10.91
CA PHE A 555 -41.62 5.30 10.86
C PHE A 555 -42.14 6.11 9.68
N GLN A 556 -42.00 7.42 9.78
CA GLN A 556 -42.45 8.36 8.76
C GLN A 556 -41.25 8.91 7.96
N THR A 557 -41.49 9.13 6.69
CA THR A 557 -40.52 9.83 5.80
C THR A 557 -41.24 11.01 5.14
N ALA A 558 -40.50 12.09 4.86
CA ALA A 558 -41.06 13.30 4.28
C ALA A 558 -41.73 13.05 2.91
N GLN A 559 -41.13 12.16 2.10
CA GLN A 559 -41.55 11.94 0.72
C GLN A 559 -42.49 10.74 0.52
N ASN A 560 -42.34 9.67 1.30
CA ASN A 560 -42.98 8.37 1.04
C ASN A 560 -44.01 7.94 2.08
N GLY A 561 -44.37 8.84 3.00
CA GLY A 561 -45.36 8.57 4.05
C GLY A 561 -44.87 7.57 5.12
N THR A 562 -45.80 6.84 5.72
CA THR A 562 -45.53 5.89 6.80
C THR A 562 -45.05 4.56 6.26
N ARG A 563 -43.96 4.04 6.83
CA ARG A 563 -43.40 2.72 6.53
C ARG A 563 -43.46 1.81 7.76
N SER A 564 -44.01 0.62 7.59
CA SER A 564 -44.08 -0.40 8.64
C SER A 564 -42.73 -1.13 8.77
N ILE A 565 -42.39 -1.46 10.02
CA ILE A 565 -41.15 -2.18 10.39
C ILE A 565 -41.51 -3.64 10.68
N GLY A 566 -40.93 -4.59 9.91
CA GLY A 566 -41.13 -6.03 10.04
C GLY A 566 -40.48 -6.61 11.29
N GLY A 567 -39.38 -6.05 11.73
CA GLY A 567 -38.64 -6.49 12.90
C GLY A 567 -37.31 -5.75 13.07
N ILE A 568 -36.53 -6.19 14.04
CA ILE A 568 -35.24 -5.58 14.41
C ILE A 568 -34.14 -6.65 14.41
N TYR A 569 -33.06 -6.35 13.74
CA TYR A 569 -31.79 -7.10 13.85
C TYR A 569 -30.86 -6.42 14.84
N TYR A 570 -30.08 -7.22 15.55
CA TYR A 570 -28.91 -6.69 16.27
C TYR A 570 -27.98 -5.98 15.28
N ASP A 571 -27.20 -5.02 15.76
CA ASP A 571 -26.22 -4.34 14.93
C ASP A 571 -25.18 -5.35 14.40
N PHE A 572 -24.85 -5.22 13.12
CA PHE A 572 -23.82 -5.99 12.43
C PHE A 572 -23.04 -5.08 11.51
N LYS A 573 -21.82 -5.47 11.14
CA LYS A 573 -20.93 -4.67 10.31
C LYS A 573 -21.25 -4.85 8.83
N ILE A 574 -21.69 -3.77 8.18
CA ILE A 574 -21.98 -3.73 6.74
C ILE A 574 -20.84 -3.12 5.96
N ARG A 575 -20.16 -2.16 6.55
CA ARG A 575 -19.00 -1.46 5.99
C ARG A 575 -17.70 -1.95 6.61
N PRO A 576 -16.54 -1.72 5.96
CA PRO A 576 -15.24 -2.05 6.54
C PRO A 576 -15.10 -1.59 8.00
N LEU A 577 -14.39 -2.37 8.80
CA LEU A 577 -14.25 -2.16 10.26
C LEU A 577 -13.61 -0.81 10.66
N GLU A 578 -13.00 -0.13 9.71
CA GLU A 578 -12.44 1.21 9.86
C GLU A 578 -13.50 2.31 9.89
N GLN A 579 -14.67 2.03 9.30
CA GLN A 579 -15.77 2.97 9.21
C GLN A 579 -16.74 2.84 10.39
N ASP A 580 -17.52 3.90 10.59
CA ASP A 580 -18.57 3.93 11.59
C ASP A 580 -19.70 2.92 11.28
N GLN A 581 -20.51 2.62 12.27
CA GLN A 581 -21.70 1.79 12.11
C GLN A 581 -22.65 2.44 11.10
N SER A 582 -23.34 1.62 10.28
CA SER A 582 -24.29 2.11 9.27
C SER A 582 -25.71 1.68 9.61
N ALA A 583 -26.68 2.54 9.28
CA ALA A 583 -28.08 2.16 9.29
C ALA A 583 -28.35 1.14 8.19
N ALA A 584 -29.03 0.06 8.52
CA ALA A 584 -29.38 -1.02 7.61
C ALA A 584 -30.88 -1.16 7.44
N MET A 585 -31.30 -1.38 6.18
CA MET A 585 -32.62 -1.85 5.81
C MET A 585 -32.50 -3.22 5.16
N ILE A 586 -33.17 -4.21 5.74
CA ILE A 586 -33.08 -5.60 5.32
C ILE A 586 -34.44 -6.04 4.83
N TYR A 587 -34.50 -6.66 3.65
CA TYR A 587 -35.73 -7.16 3.07
C TYR A 587 -35.58 -8.63 2.69
N ASN A 588 -36.29 -9.48 3.41
CA ASN A 588 -36.40 -10.89 3.07
C ASN A 588 -37.57 -11.05 2.07
N ARG A 589 -37.26 -11.53 0.87
CA ARG A 589 -38.22 -11.74 -0.24
C ARG A 589 -38.96 -13.08 -0.12
N GLY A 590 -38.50 -13.97 0.75
CA GLY A 590 -38.92 -15.37 0.76
C GLY A 590 -38.26 -16.10 -0.42
N GLU A 591 -39.01 -16.37 -1.48
CA GLU A 591 -38.47 -16.83 -2.75
C GLU A 591 -38.33 -15.64 -3.71
N ASN A 592 -37.23 -15.61 -4.48
CA ASN A 592 -37.06 -14.58 -5.49
C ASN A 592 -38.01 -14.84 -6.69
N PRO A 593 -38.68 -13.79 -7.22
CA PRO A 593 -39.41 -13.89 -8.48
C PRO A 593 -38.50 -14.32 -9.65
N ASP A 594 -39.06 -15.01 -10.64
CA ASP A 594 -38.29 -15.50 -11.79
C ASP A 594 -37.65 -14.40 -12.63
N ASP A 595 -38.23 -13.21 -12.66
CA ASP A 595 -37.78 -12.00 -13.34
C ASP A 595 -36.85 -11.13 -12.50
N ASP A 596 -36.59 -11.50 -11.24
CA ASP A 596 -35.64 -10.82 -10.37
C ASP A 596 -34.18 -11.09 -10.80
N TYR A 597 -33.30 -10.14 -10.58
CA TYR A 597 -31.88 -10.25 -10.90
C TYR A 597 -31.03 -10.11 -9.64
N PRO A 598 -30.80 -11.20 -8.89
CA PRO A 598 -29.93 -11.15 -7.71
C PRO A 598 -28.48 -10.79 -8.14
N TRP A 599 -27.81 -9.96 -7.36
CA TRP A 599 -26.44 -9.54 -7.69
C TRP A 599 -25.41 -10.60 -7.32
N VAL A 600 -25.67 -11.33 -6.22
CA VAL A 600 -24.75 -12.32 -5.68
C VAL A 600 -25.47 -13.62 -5.34
N LEU A 601 -24.72 -14.72 -5.42
CA LEU A 601 -25.11 -16.03 -5.00
C LEU A 601 -24.21 -16.47 -3.85
N LEU A 602 -24.78 -16.81 -2.72
CA LEU A 602 -24.05 -17.33 -1.56
C LEU A 602 -24.08 -18.86 -1.61
N VAL A 603 -22.91 -19.47 -1.56
CA VAL A 603 -22.76 -20.93 -1.50
C VAL A 603 -22.06 -21.28 -0.19
N LYS A 604 -22.82 -21.88 0.73
CA LYS A 604 -22.26 -22.43 1.98
C LYS A 604 -21.58 -23.73 1.65
N THR A 605 -20.28 -23.84 1.87
CA THR A 605 -19.48 -25.01 1.54
C THR A 605 -19.05 -25.80 2.77
N THR A 606 -18.62 -27.05 2.55
CA THR A 606 -18.07 -27.92 3.58
C THR A 606 -16.80 -28.60 3.08
N GLY A 607 -15.87 -28.90 3.99
CA GLY A 607 -14.64 -29.58 3.68
C GLY A 607 -13.50 -28.64 3.27
N ASP A 608 -12.75 -29.02 2.23
CA ASP A 608 -11.65 -28.21 1.72
C ASP A 608 -12.16 -27.06 0.85
N GLN A 609 -11.90 -25.83 1.24
CA GLN A 609 -12.39 -24.62 0.57
C GLN A 609 -11.90 -24.52 -0.89
N ALA A 610 -10.64 -24.85 -1.17
CA ALA A 610 -10.07 -24.75 -2.52
C ALA A 610 -10.73 -25.76 -3.46
N ALA A 611 -10.91 -27.01 -3.02
CA ALA A 611 -11.58 -28.05 -3.80
C ALA A 611 -13.07 -27.75 -4.00
N ALA A 612 -13.75 -27.19 -2.99
CA ALA A 612 -15.15 -26.79 -3.09
C ALA A 612 -15.33 -25.62 -4.09
N LYS A 613 -14.48 -24.61 -4.02
CA LYS A 613 -14.47 -23.49 -4.96
C LYS A 613 -14.27 -23.98 -6.40
N GLU A 614 -13.24 -24.80 -6.66
CA GLU A 614 -12.98 -25.37 -7.97
C GLU A 614 -14.18 -26.14 -8.52
N ARG A 615 -14.87 -26.88 -7.64
CA ARG A 615 -16.05 -27.67 -8.05
C ARG A 615 -17.24 -26.77 -8.38
N VAL A 616 -17.51 -25.74 -7.56
CA VAL A 616 -18.59 -24.75 -7.79
C VAL A 616 -18.34 -24.02 -9.12
N GLU A 617 -17.11 -23.59 -9.37
CA GLU A 617 -16.72 -22.91 -10.60
C GLU A 617 -16.84 -23.83 -11.84
N ALA A 618 -16.42 -25.08 -11.72
CA ALA A 618 -16.54 -26.06 -12.81
C ALA A 618 -18.01 -26.27 -13.22
N ILE A 619 -18.92 -26.44 -12.26
CA ILE A 619 -20.34 -26.59 -12.53
C ILE A 619 -20.94 -25.34 -13.19
N ALA A 620 -20.56 -24.14 -12.72
CA ALA A 620 -21.00 -22.90 -13.34
C ALA A 620 -20.53 -22.81 -14.80
N GLY A 621 -19.28 -23.20 -15.07
CA GLY A 621 -18.75 -23.29 -16.44
C GLY A 621 -19.45 -24.35 -17.32
N GLU A 622 -19.91 -25.47 -16.74
CA GLU A 622 -20.70 -26.47 -17.45
C GLU A 622 -22.11 -25.97 -17.81
N VAL A 623 -22.78 -25.27 -16.89
CA VAL A 623 -24.15 -24.77 -17.09
C VAL A 623 -24.18 -23.52 -17.95
N PHE A 624 -23.20 -22.64 -17.77
CA PHE A 624 -23.09 -21.36 -18.50
C PHE A 624 -21.70 -21.23 -19.16
N PRO A 625 -21.44 -21.97 -20.25
CA PRO A 625 -20.15 -21.93 -20.93
C PRO A 625 -19.76 -20.53 -21.37
N GLY A 626 -18.52 -20.13 -21.09
CA GLY A 626 -17.97 -18.86 -21.53
C GLY A 626 -18.47 -17.63 -20.75
N ARG A 627 -19.12 -17.80 -19.59
CA ARG A 627 -19.39 -16.71 -18.65
C ARG A 627 -18.21 -16.52 -17.72
N LEU A 628 -17.73 -15.30 -17.60
CA LEU A 628 -16.79 -14.91 -16.54
C LEU A 628 -17.58 -14.47 -15.32
N PHE A 629 -17.14 -14.87 -14.16
CA PHE A 629 -17.68 -14.50 -12.87
C PHE A 629 -16.56 -14.55 -11.84
N GLU A 630 -16.71 -13.80 -10.77
CA GLU A 630 -15.81 -13.87 -9.63
C GLU A 630 -16.44 -14.73 -8.54
N ALA A 631 -15.61 -15.53 -7.88
CA ALA A 631 -16.01 -16.34 -6.74
C ALA A 631 -14.94 -16.21 -5.66
N GLN A 632 -15.33 -15.76 -4.47
CA GLN A 632 -14.39 -15.51 -3.37
C GLN A 632 -15.04 -15.84 -2.03
N TYR A 633 -14.29 -16.44 -1.11
CA TYR A 633 -14.77 -16.63 0.26
C TYR A 633 -14.88 -15.31 1.01
N ILE A 634 -15.90 -15.16 1.86
CA ILE A 634 -16.05 -13.94 2.69
C ILE A 634 -14.79 -13.71 3.56
N GLU A 635 -14.17 -14.78 4.04
CA GLU A 635 -12.91 -14.72 4.80
C GLU A 635 -11.78 -14.10 3.97
N GLU A 636 -11.64 -14.48 2.70
CA GLU A 636 -10.67 -13.90 1.76
C GLU A 636 -10.99 -12.41 1.49
N MET A 637 -12.26 -12.08 1.29
CA MET A 637 -12.70 -10.68 1.09
C MET A 637 -12.35 -9.80 2.31
N ILE A 638 -12.50 -10.34 3.53
CA ILE A 638 -12.09 -9.66 4.75
C ILE A 638 -10.57 -9.46 4.79
N GLU A 639 -9.79 -10.49 4.46
CA GLU A 639 -8.33 -10.39 4.40
C GLU A 639 -7.86 -9.38 3.35
N ASP A 640 -8.48 -9.38 2.18
CA ASP A 640 -8.18 -8.43 1.10
C ASP A 640 -8.54 -6.98 1.49
N GLY A 641 -9.58 -6.79 2.30
CA GLY A 641 -9.90 -5.49 2.88
C GLY A 641 -8.78 -4.89 3.73
N PHE A 642 -7.85 -5.72 4.25
CA PHE A 642 -6.65 -5.30 5.01
C PHE A 642 -5.35 -5.50 4.22
N ALA A 643 -5.41 -5.58 2.89
CA ALA A 643 -4.23 -5.78 2.04
C ALA A 643 -3.20 -4.64 2.20
N ASP A 644 -3.66 -3.40 2.32
CA ASP A 644 -2.78 -2.23 2.52
C ASP A 644 -2.04 -2.30 3.86
N GLU A 645 -2.73 -2.63 4.96
CA GLU A 645 -2.11 -2.82 6.28
C GLU A 645 -1.14 -3.99 6.28
N SER A 646 -1.49 -5.08 5.62
CA SER A 646 -0.64 -6.26 5.45
C SER A 646 0.62 -5.92 4.64
N ARG A 647 0.50 -5.09 3.63
CA ARG A 647 1.63 -4.55 2.85
C ARG A 647 2.56 -3.71 3.73
N VAL A 648 1.99 -2.79 4.53
CA VAL A 648 2.75 -1.99 5.51
C VAL A 648 3.47 -2.91 6.49
N LEU A 649 2.79 -3.93 7.04
CA LEU A 649 3.38 -4.89 7.96
C LEU A 649 4.58 -5.62 7.34
N ASN A 650 4.42 -6.15 6.13
CA ASN A 650 5.49 -6.87 5.43
C ASN A 650 6.73 -6.00 5.23
N ILE A 651 6.54 -4.75 4.83
CA ILE A 651 7.65 -3.80 4.64
C ILE A 651 8.31 -3.46 5.98
N VAL A 652 7.53 -3.20 7.04
CA VAL A 652 8.04 -2.95 8.38
C VAL A 652 8.82 -4.15 8.91
N LEU A 653 8.36 -5.37 8.68
CA LEU A 653 9.06 -6.61 9.05
C LEU A 653 10.41 -6.75 8.32
N ILE A 654 10.43 -6.54 7.01
CA ILE A 654 11.66 -6.59 6.21
C ILE A 654 12.65 -5.52 6.68
N PHE A 655 12.17 -4.29 6.87
CA PHE A 655 13.00 -3.21 7.38
C PHE A 655 13.55 -3.53 8.78
N THR A 656 12.72 -4.07 9.65
CA THR A 656 13.13 -4.49 11.00
C THR A 656 14.22 -5.56 10.93
N LEU A 657 14.03 -6.57 10.08
CA LEU A 657 15.02 -7.63 9.86
C LEU A 657 16.34 -7.07 9.34
N LEU A 658 16.32 -6.18 8.35
CA LEU A 658 17.50 -5.53 7.81
C LEU A 658 18.20 -4.64 8.84
N SER A 659 17.43 -3.87 9.61
CA SER A 659 17.96 -3.01 10.68
C SER A 659 18.66 -3.83 11.77
N ILE A 660 18.05 -4.93 12.18
CA ILE A 660 18.64 -5.87 13.14
C ILE A 660 19.91 -6.50 12.58
N LEU A 661 19.93 -6.92 11.31
CA LEU A 661 21.08 -7.50 10.66
C LEU A 661 22.24 -6.50 10.60
N VAL A 662 21.99 -5.26 10.17
CA VAL A 662 23.03 -4.20 10.11
C VAL A 662 23.53 -3.86 11.53
N SER A 663 22.64 -3.80 12.53
CA SER A 663 23.01 -3.58 13.93
C SER A 663 23.85 -4.73 14.49
N ALA A 664 23.45 -5.98 14.23
CA ALA A 664 24.19 -7.18 14.63
C ALA A 664 25.59 -7.25 14.03
N LEU A 665 25.72 -6.93 12.73
CA LEU A 665 27.01 -6.81 12.05
C LEU A 665 27.88 -5.72 12.68
N GLY A 666 27.29 -4.58 13.01
CA GLY A 666 27.98 -3.48 13.71
C GLY A 666 28.46 -3.87 15.10
N LEU A 667 27.59 -4.51 15.90
CA LEU A 667 27.92 -5.03 17.22
C LEU A 667 29.02 -6.09 17.15
N PHE A 668 28.93 -7.04 16.20
CA PHE A 668 29.94 -8.09 16.02
C PHE A 668 31.31 -7.51 15.71
N ALA A 669 31.36 -6.54 14.80
CA ALA A 669 32.60 -5.93 14.40
C ALA A 669 33.20 -5.04 15.49
N MET A 670 32.37 -4.26 16.21
CA MET A 670 32.81 -3.44 17.34
C MET A 670 33.25 -4.30 18.53
N SER A 671 32.53 -5.39 18.81
CA SER A 671 32.94 -6.32 19.87
C SER A 671 34.32 -6.92 19.54
N SER A 672 34.56 -7.31 18.29
CA SER A 672 35.87 -7.81 17.84
C SER A 672 37.00 -6.82 18.11
N TYR A 673 36.77 -5.53 17.79
CA TYR A 673 37.75 -4.48 18.05
C TYR A 673 37.94 -4.20 19.54
N TYR A 674 36.84 -4.07 20.30
CA TYR A 674 36.89 -3.85 21.75
C TYR A 674 37.62 -4.99 22.46
N MET A 675 37.32 -6.24 22.06
CA MET A 675 37.99 -7.42 22.60
C MET A 675 39.50 -7.43 22.32
N GLN A 676 39.95 -6.97 21.14
CA GLN A 676 41.38 -6.83 20.86
C GLN A 676 42.08 -5.82 21.79
N GLN A 677 41.39 -4.72 22.15
CA GLN A 677 41.94 -3.74 23.09
C GLN A 677 41.99 -4.29 24.56
N GLU A 678 40.98 -5.07 24.92
CA GLU A 678 40.86 -5.62 26.28
C GLU A 678 41.71 -6.90 26.51
N ILE A 679 42.30 -7.50 25.45
CA ILE A 679 43.08 -8.73 25.57
C ILE A 679 44.15 -8.60 26.68
N ARG A 680 44.85 -7.46 26.76
CA ARG A 680 45.90 -7.22 27.75
C ARG A 680 45.31 -7.10 29.18
N SER A 681 44.24 -6.33 29.33
CA SER A 681 43.52 -6.16 30.58
C SER A 681 42.97 -7.50 31.08
N VAL A 682 42.35 -8.27 30.19
CA VAL A 682 41.85 -9.62 30.46
C VAL A 682 42.98 -10.56 30.83
N SER A 683 44.12 -10.52 30.15
CA SER A 683 45.28 -11.37 30.43
C SER A 683 45.87 -11.06 31.79
N VAL A 684 46.01 -9.78 32.16
CA VAL A 684 46.45 -9.35 33.49
C VAL A 684 45.48 -9.84 34.56
N LYS A 685 44.16 -9.64 34.39
CA LYS A 685 43.16 -10.15 35.35
C LYS A 685 43.21 -11.65 35.54
N LYS A 686 43.46 -12.42 34.48
CA LYS A 686 43.63 -13.88 34.56
C LYS A 686 44.89 -14.28 35.33
N VAL A 687 45.99 -13.59 35.11
CA VAL A 687 47.24 -13.84 35.93
C VAL A 687 47.02 -13.57 37.41
N PHE A 688 46.16 -12.61 37.74
CA PHE A 688 45.73 -12.31 39.12
C PHE A 688 44.57 -13.19 39.60
N GLY A 689 44.24 -14.28 38.89
CA GLY A 689 43.29 -15.29 39.36
C GLY A 689 41.81 -15.05 38.95
N ALA A 690 41.52 -14.14 38.01
CA ALA A 690 40.15 -13.97 37.55
C ALA A 690 39.64 -15.22 36.81
N ASP A 691 38.46 -15.71 37.19
CA ASP A 691 37.80 -16.85 36.56
C ASP A 691 37.31 -16.53 35.15
N TYR A 692 37.29 -17.55 34.29
CA TYR A 692 36.81 -17.46 32.91
C TYR A 692 35.39 -16.92 32.83
N SER A 693 34.48 -17.43 33.67
CA SER A 693 33.06 -17.04 33.67
C SER A 693 32.86 -15.59 34.12
N GLY A 694 33.65 -15.11 35.06
CA GLY A 694 33.62 -13.72 35.52
C GLY A 694 34.03 -12.74 34.45
N VAL A 695 35.14 -13.05 33.74
CA VAL A 695 35.60 -12.22 32.60
C VAL A 695 34.60 -12.21 31.47
N LEU A 696 34.03 -13.35 31.09
CA LEU A 696 33.02 -13.46 30.06
C LEU A 696 31.77 -12.63 30.40
N LYS A 697 31.28 -12.75 31.63
CA LYS A 697 30.12 -11.99 32.13
C LYS A 697 30.38 -10.49 32.10
N GLU A 698 31.55 -10.03 32.52
CA GLU A 698 31.93 -8.60 32.49
C GLU A 698 31.90 -8.05 31.05
N LEU A 699 32.48 -8.79 30.08
CA LEU A 699 32.52 -8.40 28.68
C LEU A 699 31.13 -8.31 28.08
N VAL A 700 30.28 -9.32 28.23
CA VAL A 700 28.91 -9.35 27.72
C VAL A 700 28.05 -8.25 28.37
N LEU A 701 28.15 -8.08 29.71
CA LEU A 701 27.37 -7.11 30.46
C LEU A 701 27.68 -5.65 29.98
N SER A 702 28.91 -5.39 29.55
CA SER A 702 29.30 -4.08 29.00
C SER A 702 28.47 -3.70 27.77
N PHE A 703 28.13 -4.65 26.90
CA PHE A 703 27.27 -4.41 25.72
C PHE A 703 25.79 -4.43 26.13
N MET A 704 25.39 -5.31 27.06
CA MET A 704 23.99 -5.37 27.50
C MET A 704 23.53 -4.10 28.21
N LYS A 705 24.42 -3.34 28.86
CA LYS A 705 24.10 -2.00 29.39
C LYS A 705 23.63 -1.05 28.29
N MET A 706 24.25 -1.09 27.11
CA MET A 706 23.84 -0.25 25.97
C MET A 706 22.46 -0.66 25.42
N VAL A 707 22.20 -1.96 25.35
CA VAL A 707 20.88 -2.48 24.96
C VAL A 707 19.81 -2.09 25.99
N GLY A 708 20.14 -2.17 27.29
CA GLY A 708 19.24 -1.71 28.36
C GLY A 708 18.90 -0.22 28.27
N ILE A 709 19.89 0.64 28.01
CA ILE A 709 19.68 2.08 27.78
C ILE A 709 18.80 2.27 26.54
N ALA A 710 19.07 1.56 25.46
CA ALA A 710 18.29 1.64 24.24
C ALA A 710 16.83 1.20 24.47
N PHE A 711 16.60 0.19 25.26
CA PHE A 711 15.25 -0.26 25.64
C PHE A 711 14.50 0.81 26.42
N VAL A 712 15.11 1.41 27.44
CA VAL A 712 14.51 2.48 28.26
C VAL A 712 14.12 3.70 27.41
N ILE A 713 14.91 4.03 26.39
CA ILE A 713 14.61 5.15 25.48
C ILE A 713 13.60 4.72 24.40
N GLY A 714 13.75 3.52 23.84
CA GLY A 714 12.95 3.02 22.72
C GLY A 714 11.49 2.75 23.09
N VAL A 715 11.23 2.23 24.29
CA VAL A 715 9.86 1.90 24.72
C VAL A 715 8.92 3.11 24.74
N PRO A 716 9.26 4.25 25.36
CA PRO A 716 8.40 5.43 25.32
C PRO A 716 8.15 5.96 23.90
N ILE A 717 9.17 5.93 23.04
CA ILE A 717 9.05 6.34 21.63
C ILE A 717 8.09 5.42 20.88
N ALA A 718 8.28 4.11 21.02
CA ALA A 718 7.42 3.10 20.39
C ALA A 718 5.98 3.20 20.88
N TRP A 719 5.79 3.40 22.18
CA TRP A 719 4.46 3.58 22.79
C TRP A 719 3.77 4.81 22.19
N PHE A 720 4.46 5.95 22.10
CA PHE A 720 3.90 7.18 21.54
C PHE A 720 3.49 7.01 20.07
N ILE A 721 4.37 6.44 19.24
CA ILE A 721 4.12 6.23 17.81
C ILE A 721 2.93 5.28 17.63
N MET A 722 2.93 4.16 18.33
CA MET A 722 1.89 3.13 18.15
C MET A 722 0.56 3.51 18.78
N SER A 723 0.55 4.28 19.87
CA SER A 723 -0.69 4.85 20.44
C SER A 723 -1.38 5.78 19.44
N ARG A 724 -0.58 6.64 18.79
CA ARG A 724 -1.11 7.57 17.78
C ARG A 724 -1.59 6.84 16.53
N TRP A 725 -0.88 5.82 16.09
CA TRP A 725 -1.30 5.00 14.96
C TRP A 725 -2.60 4.24 15.26
N LEU A 726 -2.69 3.58 16.40
CA LEU A 726 -3.90 2.87 16.82
C LEU A 726 -5.11 3.78 17.02
N SER A 727 -4.92 5.07 17.30
CA SER A 727 -6.06 6.00 17.47
C SER A 727 -6.85 6.24 16.18
N GLY A 728 -6.29 5.88 15.01
CA GLY A 728 -7.00 5.93 13.73
C GLY A 728 -7.99 4.77 13.50
N TYR A 729 -8.03 3.76 14.39
CA TYR A 729 -8.90 2.59 14.26
C TYR A 729 -10.01 2.61 15.30
N GLY A 730 -11.25 2.42 14.87
CA GLY A 730 -12.41 2.29 15.74
C GLY A 730 -12.35 1.02 16.60
N HIS A 731 -11.99 -0.11 15.98
CA HIS A 731 -11.71 -1.39 16.64
C HIS A 731 -10.21 -1.60 16.83
N ARG A 732 -9.69 -1.18 17.97
CA ARG A 732 -8.25 -1.23 18.27
C ARG A 732 -7.92 -2.13 19.44
N ILE A 733 -6.74 -2.79 19.36
CA ILE A 733 -6.15 -3.50 20.50
C ILE A 733 -5.61 -2.51 21.54
N ASN A 734 -5.51 -2.96 22.78
CA ASN A 734 -4.73 -2.25 23.78
C ASN A 734 -3.23 -2.52 23.56
N LEU A 735 -2.38 -1.50 23.81
CA LEU A 735 -0.94 -1.69 23.81
C LEU A 735 -0.55 -2.49 25.05
N TYR A 736 -0.45 -3.80 24.90
CA TYR A 736 -0.10 -4.71 25.98
C TYR A 736 1.38 -4.57 26.36
N TRP A 737 1.68 -4.52 27.65
CA TRP A 737 3.04 -4.40 28.18
C TRP A 737 3.99 -5.51 27.70
N TRP A 738 3.48 -6.71 27.48
CA TRP A 738 4.29 -7.87 27.05
C TRP A 738 4.89 -7.68 25.63
N ILE A 739 4.27 -6.87 24.75
CA ILE A 739 4.80 -6.57 23.42
C ILE A 739 6.18 -5.93 23.53
N PHE A 740 6.32 -4.97 24.46
CA PHE A 740 7.59 -4.28 24.70
C PHE A 740 8.65 -5.25 25.30
N VAL A 741 8.22 -6.11 26.20
CA VAL A 741 9.12 -7.12 26.81
C VAL A 741 9.62 -8.11 25.77
N VAL A 742 8.75 -8.64 24.91
CA VAL A 742 9.12 -9.56 23.83
C VAL A 742 10.10 -8.88 22.85
N ALA A 743 9.81 -7.65 22.42
CA ALA A 743 10.71 -6.89 21.57
C ALA A 743 12.09 -6.68 22.22
N GLY A 744 12.12 -6.28 23.49
CA GLY A 744 13.35 -6.12 24.25
C GLY A 744 14.16 -7.42 24.38
N LEU A 745 13.49 -8.55 24.64
CA LEU A 745 14.12 -9.86 24.74
C LEU A 745 14.73 -10.29 23.39
N ILE A 746 14.04 -10.10 22.27
CA ILE A 746 14.55 -10.43 20.94
C ILE A 746 15.80 -9.62 20.64
N VAL A 747 15.78 -8.30 20.86
CA VAL A 747 16.95 -7.43 20.64
C VAL A 747 18.10 -7.82 21.56
N ALA A 748 17.83 -8.13 22.82
CA ALA A 748 18.84 -8.59 23.77
C ALA A 748 19.48 -9.92 23.36
N LEU A 749 18.69 -10.90 22.92
CA LEU A 749 19.19 -12.20 22.44
C LEU A 749 20.09 -12.04 21.22
N ILE A 750 19.70 -11.19 20.26
CA ILE A 750 20.49 -10.91 19.05
C ILE A 750 21.82 -10.21 19.43
N ALA A 751 21.77 -9.26 20.36
CA ALA A 751 22.96 -8.57 20.84
C ALA A 751 23.92 -9.54 21.56
N ILE A 752 23.38 -10.43 22.41
CA ILE A 752 24.18 -11.49 23.09
C ILE A 752 24.80 -12.39 22.02
N ALA A 753 24.04 -12.92 21.08
CA ALA A 753 24.55 -13.80 20.03
C ALA A 753 25.68 -13.15 19.23
N SER A 754 25.53 -11.86 18.88
CA SER A 754 26.52 -11.09 18.11
C SER A 754 27.85 -10.89 18.87
N VAL A 755 27.79 -10.75 20.20
CA VAL A 755 28.97 -10.45 21.03
C VAL A 755 29.60 -11.71 21.62
N LEU A 756 28.79 -12.75 21.84
CA LEU A 756 29.19 -13.96 22.61
C LEU A 756 30.38 -14.67 21.97
N TYR A 757 30.38 -14.87 20.66
CA TYR A 757 31.49 -15.55 19.96
C TYR A 757 32.83 -14.84 20.20
N GLN A 758 32.87 -13.51 20.08
CA GLN A 758 34.11 -12.74 20.29
C GLN A 758 34.53 -12.69 21.75
N SER A 759 33.57 -12.60 22.67
CA SER A 759 33.83 -12.65 24.13
C SER A 759 34.41 -13.98 24.56
N ILE A 760 33.87 -15.10 24.06
CA ILE A 760 34.39 -16.45 24.29
C ILE A 760 35.84 -16.57 23.78
N LYS A 761 36.08 -16.13 22.54
CA LYS A 761 37.42 -16.16 21.92
C LYS A 761 38.44 -15.40 22.77
N THR A 762 38.09 -14.19 23.21
CA THR A 762 38.96 -13.34 24.03
C THR A 762 39.16 -13.94 25.44
N ALA A 763 38.09 -14.41 26.04
CA ALA A 763 38.19 -15.07 27.38
C ALA A 763 39.01 -16.36 27.34
N ARG A 764 39.13 -17.06 26.19
CA ARG A 764 39.98 -18.28 26.04
C ARG A 764 41.42 -17.96 25.64
N THR A 765 41.80 -16.70 25.38
CA THR A 765 43.18 -16.34 25.00
C THR A 765 44.17 -16.69 26.10
N ASN A 766 45.29 -17.28 25.70
CA ASN A 766 46.38 -17.62 26.62
C ASN A 766 47.09 -16.34 27.10
N PRO A 767 47.14 -16.07 28.43
CA PRO A 767 47.79 -14.86 28.94
C PRO A 767 49.26 -14.73 28.57
N ALA A 768 50.00 -15.84 28.52
CA ALA A 768 51.42 -15.83 28.15
C ALA A 768 51.69 -15.40 26.70
N GLU A 769 50.83 -15.84 25.77
CA GLU A 769 50.93 -15.43 24.35
C GLU A 769 50.49 -13.99 24.13
N ALA A 770 49.49 -13.55 24.89
CA ALA A 770 48.95 -12.19 24.78
C ALA A 770 49.92 -11.11 25.29
N LEU A 771 50.69 -11.45 26.31
CA LEU A 771 51.71 -10.56 26.92
C LEU A 771 53.05 -10.56 26.13
N LYS A 772 53.32 -11.64 25.34
CA LYS A 772 54.54 -11.79 24.50
C LYS A 772 54.48 -11.10 23.13
N LYS A 773 53.30 -10.74 22.64
CA LYS A 773 53.11 -10.07 21.37
C LYS A 773 53.32 -8.55 21.48
N GLU A 774 54.52 -8.11 21.80
CA GLU A 774 55.00 -6.74 21.55
C GLU A 774 55.87 -6.68 20.33
#